data_41b63bbeab7e5e15d45f4888760dc0d6
#
_entry.id   41b63bbeab7e5e15d45f4888760dc0d6
#
_cell.length_a   1.000
_cell.length_b   1.000
_cell.length_c   1.000
_cell.angle_alpha   90.00
_cell.angle_beta   90.00
_cell.angle_gamma   90.00
#
_symmetry.space_group_name_H-M   'P 1'
#
loop_
_entity.id
_entity.type
_entity.pdbx_description
1 polymer ?
#
loop_
_entity_poly.entity_id
_entity_poly.type
_entity_poly.pdbx_seq_one_letter_code
_entity_poly.pdbx_strand_id
1 'polypeptide(L)'
;MSALPFVLRHPVAVIPSDRAAEQLARAGVYDPAVLVDQLGRLAMAGALPARMEVERDRLVVYTQRWKVGFYLSGRERAALKLADVSPLSFKDQEQLLKGALLLGCRPGWFAFPHVRDVSSQYRMPWAELCHAWERLGFTGPTVPALPAHHSGFLDLLTEVIGAVRDIEIAKQREGPALPYRRVDSAREERRSARGVYVFQLLRPCALAQGALVYVTDQPDLRGRVLRVRDREVTVRFDGVVDFARLPRQGALGALPSDRVHRARLAAVQTLRDRESTNPHLLTHLVDRRLAPYRPDATAQPRAALDGDQLRAFQSALAVPDLLLVLGPPGTGKTTTITEMVAVSAARHQRVLVTSHTNRAVDNVLERLPAHVRAVRVGNEDAMTAHARGLMVEVQVETLRREILAATEGSTSRLTPFTAADDAAGRWMGFLTAQLGEAQVADTEVQVRSAELAAAVDRAVRPLAAQLATAEQEHRATRAELEQLGERERGAQQRLAEIRRRAAGGPLAFFFRWQRGWRERRLSTLREQLAVAARDAGRVEQAYAAIRARVDALAAADPEVSSRAAARDAAAEARDKVLTEVARAAEMVRATLRPVVPVSAGTPVDLPRWMALHQELTAGLALARSRARLLAQWRAEVTEAEQDLHRELVRYADVVAATCIGTATTALLAGLDFDLAIVDEAGQISTPDLLVPLVRARRAVLVGDHHQLPPFLDHEVASWADSLPSGTAPSNAGQIRDLLRRSEFERLYQGVGDANRVMLTVQRRMPEVLARFVSTSFYGGVLRTEHRGGVPDPLFRSPMAMIDTSDRPARERAERTPPTVDAFEQGGYLNELEARLIVRLLARYADHYGDWAVIVPFRAQVKLITELLTNELGANAVAENVGTVDSFQGGERDLIVYGFTRSNQHGNIGFLKELRRLNVAISRARRQIVLVGDTTTLTDARDPGFAALANSLVAHLGGFGDHRPSREIEEKLNG
;
A
#
# COMPACT_ATOMS: atom_id res chain seq x y z
N MET A 1 -27.15 -14.34 8.58
CA MET A 1 -27.57 -13.09 7.89
C MET A 1 -29.07 -13.07 7.86
N SER A 2 -29.71 -12.16 8.62
CA SER A 2 -31.17 -11.95 8.54
C SER A 2 -31.43 -11.10 7.31
N ALA A 3 -31.91 -11.69 6.23
CA ALA A 3 -32.22 -11.00 4.99
C ALA A 3 -33.73 -11.09 4.74
N LEU A 4 -34.40 -9.95 4.57
CA LEU A 4 -35.85 -9.90 4.26
C LEU A 4 -36.03 -9.43 2.83
N PRO A 5 -36.61 -10.22 1.94
CA PRO A 5 -36.93 -9.80 0.59
C PRO A 5 -38.03 -8.73 0.61
N PHE A 6 -37.80 -7.67 -0.17
CA PHE A 6 -38.78 -6.60 -0.36
C PHE A 6 -38.91 -6.26 -1.84
N VAL A 7 -40.10 -6.43 -2.41
CA VAL A 7 -40.33 -6.24 -3.84
C VAL A 7 -40.98 -4.88 -4.10
N LEU A 8 -40.27 -4.02 -4.82
CA LEU A 8 -40.79 -2.76 -5.36
C LEU A 8 -41.67 -3.03 -6.58
N ARG A 9 -42.93 -2.61 -6.54
CA ARG A 9 -43.92 -2.86 -7.59
C ARG A 9 -43.88 -1.82 -8.71
N HIS A 10 -43.29 -0.66 -8.44
CA HIS A 10 -43.17 0.45 -9.38
C HIS A 10 -41.72 0.66 -9.80
N PRO A 11 -41.46 1.21 -10.99
CA PRO A 11 -40.14 1.58 -11.40
C PRO A 11 -39.56 2.65 -10.46
N VAL A 12 -38.24 2.62 -10.22
CA VAL A 12 -37.55 3.56 -9.34
C VAL A 12 -36.88 4.65 -10.19
N ALA A 13 -37.21 5.89 -9.92
CA ALA A 13 -36.52 7.03 -10.51
C ALA A 13 -35.35 7.47 -9.61
N VAL A 14 -34.18 7.66 -10.19
CA VAL A 14 -32.98 8.12 -9.50
C VAL A 14 -32.49 9.42 -10.12
N ILE A 15 -32.19 10.40 -9.28
CA ILE A 15 -31.66 11.72 -9.69
C ILE A 15 -30.25 11.83 -9.09
N PRO A 16 -29.18 11.79 -9.92
CA PRO A 16 -27.83 11.98 -9.46
C PRO A 16 -27.63 13.42 -8.94
N SER A 17 -26.93 13.57 -7.79
CA SER A 17 -26.44 14.86 -7.33
C SER A 17 -25.07 15.15 -7.92
N ASP A 18 -24.69 16.45 -8.04
CA ASP A 18 -23.36 16.86 -8.51
C ASP A 18 -22.25 16.20 -7.68
N ARG A 19 -22.44 16.11 -6.36
CA ARG A 19 -21.51 15.43 -5.44
C ARG A 19 -21.33 13.95 -5.78
N ALA A 20 -22.41 13.23 -6.03
CA ALA A 20 -22.35 11.81 -6.39
C ALA A 20 -21.69 11.61 -7.77
N ALA A 21 -21.99 12.50 -8.74
CA ALA A 21 -21.36 12.49 -10.04
C ALA A 21 -19.85 12.74 -9.96
N GLU A 22 -19.42 13.72 -9.13
CA GLU A 22 -17.98 13.92 -8.86
C GLU A 22 -17.30 12.71 -8.21
N GLN A 23 -17.97 12.06 -7.23
CA GLN A 23 -17.44 10.88 -6.57
C GLN A 23 -17.27 9.70 -7.53
N LEU A 24 -18.24 9.51 -8.42
CA LEU A 24 -18.20 8.50 -9.48
C LEU A 24 -17.10 8.81 -10.51
N ALA A 25 -16.99 10.06 -10.96
CA ALA A 25 -15.98 10.47 -11.92
C ALA A 25 -14.56 10.26 -11.35
N ARG A 26 -14.33 10.55 -10.07
CA ARG A 26 -13.06 10.25 -9.36
C ARG A 26 -12.75 8.75 -9.29
N ALA A 27 -13.77 7.92 -9.42
CA ALA A 27 -13.66 6.47 -9.40
C ALA A 27 -13.70 5.83 -10.82
N GLY A 28 -13.57 6.66 -11.86
CA GLY A 28 -13.56 6.24 -13.26
C GLY A 28 -14.93 5.98 -13.87
N VAL A 29 -16.02 6.33 -13.19
CA VAL A 29 -17.39 6.21 -13.72
C VAL A 29 -17.91 7.60 -14.05
N TYR A 30 -17.81 7.99 -15.30
CA TYR A 30 -18.14 9.35 -15.75
C TYR A 30 -19.64 9.57 -15.97
N ASP A 31 -20.41 8.50 -16.17
CA ASP A 31 -21.87 8.58 -16.32
C ASP A 31 -22.57 7.88 -15.14
N PRO A 32 -23.25 8.63 -14.26
CA PRO A 32 -24.02 8.06 -13.15
C PRO A 32 -25.11 7.07 -13.58
N ALA A 33 -25.59 7.14 -14.82
CA ALA A 33 -26.60 6.20 -15.34
C ALA A 33 -26.08 4.76 -15.37
N VAL A 34 -24.76 4.57 -15.56
CA VAL A 34 -24.12 3.25 -15.52
C VAL A 34 -24.27 2.57 -14.14
N LEU A 35 -24.12 3.36 -13.06
CA LEU A 35 -24.33 2.85 -11.70
C LEU A 35 -25.82 2.52 -11.48
N VAL A 36 -26.73 3.39 -11.92
CA VAL A 36 -28.18 3.17 -11.78
C VAL A 36 -28.63 1.91 -12.53
N ASP A 37 -28.10 1.68 -13.73
CA ASP A 37 -28.35 0.43 -14.50
C ASP A 37 -27.79 -0.81 -13.78
N GLN A 38 -26.63 -0.72 -13.18
CA GLN A 38 -26.06 -1.80 -12.34
C GLN A 38 -26.96 -2.12 -11.13
N LEU A 39 -27.45 -1.08 -10.43
CA LEU A 39 -28.38 -1.24 -9.31
C LEU A 39 -29.72 -1.83 -9.78
N GLY A 40 -30.20 -1.42 -10.93
CA GLY A 40 -31.40 -1.96 -11.57
C GLY A 40 -31.28 -3.44 -11.88
N ARG A 41 -30.15 -3.88 -12.43
CA ARG A 41 -29.90 -5.32 -12.69
C ARG A 41 -29.87 -6.15 -11.42
N LEU A 42 -29.22 -5.68 -10.35
CA LEU A 42 -29.22 -6.35 -9.05
C LEU A 42 -30.64 -6.41 -8.44
N ALA A 43 -31.39 -5.33 -8.54
CA ALA A 43 -32.75 -5.28 -8.07
C ALA A 43 -33.69 -6.19 -8.90
N MET A 44 -33.51 -6.30 -10.21
CA MET A 44 -34.27 -7.24 -11.05
C MET A 44 -34.03 -8.69 -10.65
N ALA A 45 -32.80 -9.01 -10.22
CA ALA A 45 -32.46 -10.34 -9.67
C ALA A 45 -32.95 -10.52 -8.21
N GLY A 46 -33.54 -9.53 -7.57
CA GLY A 46 -33.94 -9.57 -6.14
C GLY A 46 -32.75 -9.66 -5.20
N ALA A 47 -31.57 -9.24 -5.65
CA ALA A 47 -30.29 -9.43 -4.95
C ALA A 47 -29.60 -8.10 -4.53
N LEU A 48 -30.34 -6.98 -4.51
CA LEU A 48 -29.79 -5.67 -4.11
C LEU A 48 -29.92 -5.50 -2.58
N PRO A 49 -28.83 -5.63 -1.81
CA PRO A 49 -28.86 -5.43 -0.37
C PRO A 49 -29.10 -3.96 -0.04
N ALA A 50 -29.95 -3.69 0.93
CA ALA A 50 -30.29 -2.34 1.36
C ALA A 50 -30.48 -2.26 2.87
N ARG A 51 -30.22 -1.07 3.42
CA ARG A 51 -30.49 -0.70 4.81
C ARG A 51 -31.20 0.64 4.87
N MET A 52 -32.06 0.81 5.85
CA MET A 52 -32.74 2.10 6.11
C MET A 52 -32.06 2.80 7.29
N GLU A 53 -31.73 4.06 7.10
CA GLU A 53 -31.37 4.99 8.20
C GLU A 53 -32.63 5.86 8.45
N VAL A 54 -33.58 5.32 9.18
CA VAL A 54 -34.93 5.90 9.35
C VAL A 54 -34.86 7.31 9.94
N GLU A 55 -33.97 7.55 10.93
CA GLU A 55 -33.79 8.86 11.55
C GLU A 55 -33.30 9.95 10.58
N ARG A 56 -32.66 9.55 9.49
CA ARG A 56 -32.08 10.44 8.48
C ARG A 56 -32.86 10.45 7.16
N ASP A 57 -34.00 9.78 7.11
CA ASP A 57 -34.79 9.58 5.88
C ASP A 57 -33.91 9.09 4.70
N ARG A 58 -33.02 8.13 4.98
CA ARG A 58 -32.00 7.70 4.02
C ARG A 58 -32.09 6.19 3.76
N LEU A 59 -32.04 5.84 2.46
CA LEU A 59 -31.85 4.48 1.98
C LEU A 59 -30.42 4.29 1.56
N VAL A 60 -29.74 3.27 2.06
CA VAL A 60 -28.38 2.89 1.65
C VAL A 60 -28.45 1.54 0.97
N VAL A 61 -27.99 1.45 -0.26
CA VAL A 61 -27.88 0.18 -1.00
C VAL A 61 -26.43 -0.18 -1.24
N TYR A 62 -26.19 -1.48 -1.40
CA TYR A 62 -24.85 -2.00 -1.48
C TYR A 62 -24.68 -2.87 -2.74
N THR A 63 -23.56 -2.68 -3.44
CA THR A 63 -23.11 -3.57 -4.51
C THR A 63 -21.84 -4.30 -4.04
N GLN A 64 -21.23 -5.11 -4.87
CA GLN A 64 -19.92 -5.69 -4.56
C GLN A 64 -18.81 -4.65 -4.39
N ARG A 65 -18.96 -3.48 -4.98
CA ARG A 65 -17.95 -2.41 -5.02
C ARG A 65 -18.36 -1.16 -4.25
N TRP A 66 -19.66 -0.83 -4.23
CA TRP A 66 -20.14 0.47 -3.80
C TRP A 66 -21.16 0.40 -2.67
N LYS A 67 -21.04 1.35 -1.76
CA LYS A 67 -22.08 1.81 -0.85
C LYS A 67 -22.69 3.07 -1.44
N VAL A 68 -23.99 3.07 -1.64
CA VAL A 68 -24.71 4.13 -2.34
C VAL A 68 -25.85 4.66 -1.48
N GLY A 69 -25.79 5.94 -1.14
CA GLY A 69 -26.76 6.60 -0.28
C GLY A 69 -27.79 7.41 -1.06
N PHE A 70 -29.05 7.26 -0.71
CA PHE A 70 -30.19 7.93 -1.33
C PHE A 70 -31.03 8.65 -0.30
N TYR A 71 -31.53 9.83 -0.67
CA TYR A 71 -32.60 10.53 0.03
C TYR A 71 -33.86 10.57 -0.83
N LEU A 72 -35.01 10.62 -0.19
CA LEU A 72 -36.25 10.80 -0.89
C LEU A 72 -36.37 12.22 -1.41
N SER A 73 -36.70 12.42 -2.69
CA SER A 73 -36.74 13.73 -3.35
C SER A 73 -38.09 13.99 -4.01
N GLY A 74 -38.47 15.26 -4.04
CA GLY A 74 -39.67 15.77 -4.70
C GLY A 74 -40.87 15.99 -3.77
N ARG A 75 -41.80 16.88 -4.16
CA ARG A 75 -43.01 17.20 -3.38
C ARG A 75 -43.89 15.97 -3.15
N GLU A 76 -43.89 15.03 -4.08
CA GLU A 76 -44.67 13.79 -4.02
C GLU A 76 -43.86 12.56 -3.58
N ARG A 77 -42.65 12.73 -3.13
CA ARG A 77 -41.72 11.63 -2.70
C ARG A 77 -41.58 10.53 -3.76
N ALA A 78 -41.54 10.89 -5.04
CA ALA A 78 -41.58 9.94 -6.16
C ALA A 78 -40.21 9.44 -6.62
N ALA A 79 -39.12 10.14 -6.27
CA ALA A 79 -37.79 9.83 -6.75
C ALA A 79 -36.77 9.72 -5.63
N LEU A 80 -35.69 8.93 -5.87
CA LEU A 80 -34.53 8.85 -5.02
C LEU A 80 -33.46 9.81 -5.53
N LYS A 81 -33.00 10.72 -4.68
CA LYS A 81 -31.82 11.53 -4.97
C LYS A 81 -30.57 10.74 -4.55
N LEU A 82 -29.72 10.42 -5.52
CA LEU A 82 -28.41 9.83 -5.28
C LEU A 82 -27.51 10.89 -4.63
N ALA A 83 -27.25 10.74 -3.36
CA ALA A 83 -26.58 11.74 -2.56
C ALA A 83 -25.07 11.55 -2.49
N ASP A 84 -24.64 10.32 -2.27
CA ASP A 84 -23.24 9.95 -2.14
C ASP A 84 -22.99 8.51 -2.60
N VAL A 85 -21.76 8.30 -3.07
CA VAL A 85 -21.23 7.01 -3.48
C VAL A 85 -19.85 6.84 -2.86
N SER A 86 -19.61 5.74 -2.17
CA SER A 86 -18.32 5.42 -1.59
C SER A 86 -17.97 3.95 -1.80
N PRO A 87 -16.68 3.58 -1.82
CA PRO A 87 -16.28 2.18 -1.82
C PRO A 87 -16.85 1.44 -0.59
N LEU A 88 -17.16 0.17 -0.76
CA LEU A 88 -17.64 -0.68 0.31
C LEU A 88 -16.53 -0.89 1.35
N SER A 89 -16.77 -0.53 2.61
CA SER A 89 -15.85 -0.73 3.72
C SER A 89 -16.10 -2.06 4.42
N PHE A 90 -15.11 -2.52 5.20
CA PHE A 90 -15.26 -3.71 6.04
C PHE A 90 -16.39 -3.56 7.06
N LYS A 91 -16.56 -2.35 7.62
CA LYS A 91 -17.65 -1.99 8.54
C LYS A 91 -19.03 -2.12 7.86
N ASP A 92 -19.13 -1.74 6.59
CA ASP A 92 -20.37 -1.90 5.84
C ASP A 92 -20.71 -3.38 5.62
N GLN A 93 -19.69 -4.22 5.38
CA GLN A 93 -19.86 -5.68 5.29
C GLN A 93 -20.30 -6.27 6.63
N GLU A 94 -19.70 -5.85 7.75
CA GLU A 94 -20.12 -6.25 9.09
C GLU A 94 -21.56 -5.82 9.38
N GLN A 95 -21.95 -4.62 9.00
CA GLN A 95 -23.31 -4.15 9.14
C GLN A 95 -24.30 -4.95 8.30
N LEU A 96 -23.94 -5.33 7.07
CA LEU A 96 -24.77 -6.19 6.22
C LEU A 96 -24.94 -7.61 6.82
N LEU A 97 -23.92 -8.12 7.51
CA LEU A 97 -24.02 -9.41 8.22
C LEU A 97 -25.04 -9.38 9.35
N LYS A 98 -25.25 -8.21 10.00
CA LYS A 98 -26.28 -8.02 11.03
C LYS A 98 -27.70 -8.08 10.44
N GLY A 99 -27.87 -7.64 9.18
CA GLY A 99 -29.11 -7.77 8.42
C GLY A 99 -29.30 -6.73 7.34
N ALA A 100 -30.07 -7.11 6.32
CA ALA A 100 -30.39 -6.26 5.19
C ALA A 100 -31.76 -6.58 4.61
N LEU A 101 -32.40 -5.57 3.97
CA LEU A 101 -33.47 -5.81 3.01
C LEU A 101 -32.83 -6.27 1.70
N LEU A 102 -33.40 -7.25 1.03
CA LEU A 102 -33.06 -7.59 -0.34
C LEU A 102 -34.11 -6.97 -1.27
N LEU A 103 -33.71 -5.87 -1.90
CA LEU A 103 -34.61 -5.16 -2.80
C LEU A 103 -34.74 -5.90 -4.12
N GLY A 104 -35.97 -6.23 -4.48
CA GLY A 104 -36.36 -6.66 -5.80
C GLY A 104 -37.14 -5.57 -6.52
N CYS A 105 -36.89 -5.35 -7.83
CA CYS A 105 -37.63 -4.40 -8.64
C CYS A 105 -37.67 -4.87 -10.10
N ARG A 106 -38.71 -5.56 -10.50
CA ARG A 106 -38.91 -6.01 -11.90
C ARG A 106 -39.04 -4.89 -12.92
N PRO A 107 -39.77 -3.76 -12.60
CA PRO A 107 -39.88 -2.64 -13.53
C PRO A 107 -38.57 -1.88 -13.80
N GLY A 108 -37.52 -2.05 -12.94
CA GLY A 108 -36.20 -1.48 -13.13
C GLY A 108 -35.98 -0.13 -12.44
N TRP A 109 -34.70 0.33 -12.50
CA TRP A 109 -34.26 1.60 -11.98
C TRP A 109 -33.79 2.48 -13.15
N PHE A 110 -34.13 3.78 -13.12
CA PHE A 110 -33.91 4.70 -14.23
C PHE A 110 -33.31 6.02 -13.73
N ALA A 111 -32.28 6.51 -14.40
CA ALA A 111 -31.65 7.78 -14.10
C ALA A 111 -32.39 8.93 -14.81
N PHE A 112 -32.64 10.04 -14.10
CA PHE A 112 -33.21 11.25 -14.62
C PHE A 112 -32.33 12.45 -14.26
N PRO A 113 -32.16 13.43 -15.16
CA PRO A 113 -31.39 14.63 -14.86
C PRO A 113 -32.08 15.53 -13.84
N HIS A 114 -33.39 15.61 -13.85
CA HIS A 114 -34.13 16.47 -12.93
C HIS A 114 -35.42 15.83 -12.43
N VAL A 115 -35.87 16.23 -11.22
CA VAL A 115 -37.13 15.75 -10.59
C VAL A 115 -38.37 16.02 -11.49
N ARG A 116 -38.39 17.13 -12.22
CA ARG A 116 -39.50 17.50 -13.14
C ARG A 116 -39.69 16.54 -14.32
N ASP A 117 -38.66 15.75 -14.62
CA ASP A 117 -38.66 14.80 -15.74
C ASP A 117 -39.24 13.43 -15.32
N VAL A 118 -39.52 13.25 -14.01
CA VAL A 118 -40.07 12.02 -13.45
C VAL A 118 -41.61 12.01 -13.56
N SER A 119 -42.13 11.04 -14.28
CA SER A 119 -43.60 10.87 -14.45
C SER A 119 -44.24 10.19 -13.22
N SER A 120 -45.58 10.30 -13.11
CA SER A 120 -46.36 9.79 -11.98
C SER A 120 -46.37 8.26 -11.83
N GLN A 121 -45.86 7.53 -12.82
CA GLN A 121 -45.67 6.06 -12.72
C GLN A 121 -44.57 5.63 -11.75
N TYR A 122 -43.62 6.51 -11.44
CA TYR A 122 -42.53 6.26 -10.49
C TYR A 122 -43.04 6.55 -9.08
N ARG A 123 -42.94 5.58 -8.20
CA ARG A 123 -43.32 5.71 -6.79
C ARG A 123 -42.35 4.94 -5.91
N MET A 124 -41.93 5.59 -4.85
CA MET A 124 -41.12 4.92 -3.82
C MET A 124 -41.98 4.66 -2.59
N PRO A 125 -42.27 3.41 -2.26
CA PRO A 125 -43.08 3.05 -1.11
C PRO A 125 -42.29 3.18 0.19
N TRP A 126 -41.94 4.42 0.58
CA TRP A 126 -41.02 4.71 1.68
C TRP A 126 -41.54 4.20 3.02
N ALA A 127 -42.80 4.43 3.33
CA ALA A 127 -43.42 3.95 4.56
C ALA A 127 -43.40 2.41 4.68
N GLU A 128 -43.65 1.72 3.57
CA GLU A 128 -43.60 0.26 3.52
C GLU A 128 -42.18 -0.27 3.68
N LEU A 129 -41.17 0.43 3.13
CA LEU A 129 -39.75 0.12 3.33
C LEU A 129 -39.32 0.30 4.78
N CYS A 130 -39.71 1.41 5.43
CA CYS A 130 -39.47 1.64 6.84
C CYS A 130 -40.11 0.53 7.70
N HIS A 131 -41.36 0.17 7.42
CA HIS A 131 -42.06 -0.89 8.13
C HIS A 131 -41.44 -2.27 7.93
N ALA A 132 -40.95 -2.55 6.71
CA ALA A 132 -40.21 -3.79 6.43
C ALA A 132 -38.88 -3.83 7.17
N TRP A 133 -38.19 -2.70 7.29
CA TRP A 133 -36.96 -2.55 8.04
C TRP A 133 -37.18 -2.78 9.55
N GLU A 134 -38.23 -2.17 10.12
CA GLU A 134 -38.63 -2.37 11.52
C GLU A 134 -38.95 -3.83 11.85
N ARG A 135 -39.59 -4.57 10.92
CA ARG A 135 -39.89 -5.99 11.09
C ARG A 135 -38.62 -6.88 11.15
N LEU A 136 -37.47 -6.41 10.64
CA LEU A 136 -36.22 -7.12 10.81
C LEU A 136 -35.72 -7.10 12.27
N GLY A 137 -36.43 -6.40 13.17
CA GLY A 137 -36.03 -6.28 14.56
C GLY A 137 -34.77 -5.43 14.76
N PHE A 138 -34.34 -4.75 13.70
CA PHE A 138 -33.35 -3.68 13.79
C PHE A 138 -34.04 -2.37 14.13
N THR A 139 -34.74 -2.32 15.24
CA THR A 139 -34.58 -1.19 16.12
C THR A 139 -33.10 -1.24 16.45
N GLY A 140 -32.29 -0.43 15.76
CA GLY A 140 -30.94 -0.17 16.19
C GLY A 140 -31.06 0.05 17.71
N PRO A 141 -30.17 -0.52 18.57
CA PRO A 141 -30.23 -0.21 19.97
C PRO A 141 -30.46 1.29 20.00
N THR A 142 -31.51 1.74 20.66
CA THR A 142 -31.70 3.17 20.98
C THR A 142 -30.37 3.53 21.57
N VAL A 143 -29.49 4.16 20.74
CA VAL A 143 -28.13 4.47 21.16
C VAL A 143 -28.37 5.36 22.36
N PRO A 144 -28.12 4.90 23.61
CA PRO A 144 -28.47 5.70 24.75
C PRO A 144 -27.84 7.07 24.54
N ALA A 145 -28.58 8.14 24.79
CA ALA A 145 -28.08 9.50 24.58
C ALA A 145 -26.67 9.61 25.19
N LEU A 146 -25.76 10.31 24.53
CA LEU A 146 -24.42 10.54 25.06
C LEU A 146 -24.57 11.15 26.46
N PRO A 147 -23.77 10.75 27.43
CA PRO A 147 -23.72 11.43 28.73
C PRO A 147 -23.57 12.94 28.52
N ALA A 148 -24.25 13.76 29.32
CA ALA A 148 -24.28 15.22 29.11
C ALA A 148 -22.86 15.84 29.07
N HIS A 149 -21.91 15.34 29.87
CA HIS A 149 -20.52 15.81 29.84
C HIS A 149 -19.75 15.39 28.60
N HIS A 150 -20.08 14.24 27.99
CA HIS A 150 -19.53 13.83 26.70
C HIS A 150 -20.05 14.73 25.56
N SER A 151 -21.38 14.98 25.55
CA SER A 151 -21.98 15.90 24.58
C SER A 151 -21.40 17.30 24.75
N GLY A 152 -21.30 17.81 25.98
CA GLY A 152 -20.69 19.10 26.28
C GLY A 152 -19.24 19.21 25.77
N PHE A 153 -18.42 18.17 25.92
CA PHE A 153 -17.07 18.17 25.38
C PHE A 153 -17.05 18.24 23.84
N LEU A 154 -17.93 17.51 23.15
CA LEU A 154 -18.02 17.56 21.68
C LEU A 154 -18.58 18.90 21.19
N ASP A 155 -19.50 19.52 21.93
CA ASP A 155 -20.03 20.85 21.65
C ASP A 155 -18.93 21.91 21.77
N LEU A 156 -18.12 21.82 22.85
CA LEU A 156 -16.98 22.69 23.08
C LEU A 156 -15.93 22.57 21.96
N LEU A 157 -15.61 21.36 21.52
CA LEU A 157 -14.70 21.14 20.39
C LEU A 157 -15.27 21.74 19.10
N THR A 158 -16.57 21.60 18.85
CA THR A 158 -17.24 22.15 17.69
C THR A 158 -17.17 23.68 17.70
N GLU A 159 -17.39 24.31 18.86
CA GLU A 159 -17.25 25.76 19.08
C GLU A 159 -15.84 26.22 18.80
N VAL A 160 -14.82 25.57 19.39
CA VAL A 160 -13.41 25.91 19.17
C VAL A 160 -13.00 25.77 17.70
N ILE A 161 -13.36 24.66 17.04
CA ILE A 161 -13.03 24.47 15.62
C ILE A 161 -13.72 25.52 14.75
N GLY A 162 -14.97 25.87 15.07
CA GLY A 162 -15.74 26.89 14.37
C GLY A 162 -15.10 28.28 14.50
N ALA A 163 -14.77 28.68 15.73
CA ALA A 163 -14.16 29.98 16.00
C ALA A 163 -12.77 30.10 15.34
N VAL A 164 -11.91 29.08 15.47
CA VAL A 164 -10.60 29.05 14.81
C VAL A 164 -10.73 29.16 13.29
N ARG A 165 -11.67 28.42 12.70
CA ARG A 165 -11.97 28.50 11.26
C ARG A 165 -12.35 29.92 10.84
N ASP A 166 -13.26 30.53 11.59
CA ASP A 166 -13.80 31.86 11.23
C ASP A 166 -12.71 32.94 11.34
N ILE A 167 -11.84 32.85 12.36
CA ILE A 167 -10.68 33.74 12.52
C ILE A 167 -9.68 33.54 11.36
N GLU A 168 -9.33 32.31 11.04
CA GLU A 168 -8.40 32.01 9.94
C GLU A 168 -8.96 32.45 8.57
N ILE A 169 -10.26 32.25 8.32
CA ILE A 169 -10.94 32.72 7.10
C ILE A 169 -10.95 34.26 7.04
N ALA A 170 -11.24 34.92 8.14
CA ALA A 170 -11.23 36.39 8.21
C ALA A 170 -9.83 36.94 7.89
N LYS A 171 -8.81 36.38 8.56
CA LYS A 171 -7.40 36.73 8.31
C LYS A 171 -6.98 36.55 6.85
N GLN A 172 -7.39 35.46 6.22
CA GLN A 172 -7.09 35.19 4.80
C GLN A 172 -7.81 36.15 3.86
N ARG A 173 -9.03 36.55 4.20
CA ARG A 173 -9.82 37.53 3.40
C ARG A 173 -9.31 38.97 3.56
N GLU A 174 -8.87 39.32 4.76
CA GLU A 174 -8.32 40.65 5.07
C GLU A 174 -6.85 40.77 4.67
N GLY A 175 -6.21 39.65 4.41
CA GLY A 175 -4.83 39.58 3.95
C GLY A 175 -4.67 40.34 2.62
N PRO A 176 -3.64 41.21 2.49
CA PRO A 176 -3.45 41.95 1.25
C PRO A 176 -3.12 41.03 0.11
N ALA A 177 -3.66 41.33 -1.05
CA ALA A 177 -3.28 40.66 -2.29
C ALA A 177 -1.75 40.77 -2.48
N LEU A 178 -1.12 39.69 -2.92
CA LEU A 178 0.33 39.59 -3.09
C LEU A 178 0.71 40.05 -4.50
N PRO A 179 1.21 41.27 -4.69
CA PRO A 179 1.56 41.79 -6.00
C PRO A 179 2.78 41.05 -6.56
N TYR A 180 2.69 40.63 -7.83
CA TYR A 180 3.79 40.04 -8.56
C TYR A 180 4.17 40.89 -9.77
N ARG A 181 5.45 40.88 -10.11
CA ARG A 181 6.03 41.65 -11.21
C ARG A 181 6.22 40.82 -12.48
N ARG A 182 6.24 39.49 -12.35
CA ARG A 182 6.54 38.58 -13.44
C ARG A 182 5.97 37.19 -13.16
N VAL A 183 5.56 36.52 -14.24
CA VAL A 183 5.18 35.12 -14.25
C VAL A 183 6.06 34.40 -15.27
N ASP A 184 6.63 33.26 -14.87
CA ASP A 184 7.44 32.40 -15.71
C ASP A 184 6.87 30.98 -15.74
N SER A 185 7.05 30.25 -16.84
CA SER A 185 6.72 28.82 -16.87
C SER A 185 7.82 28.03 -16.15
N ALA A 186 7.45 27.04 -15.33
CA ALA A 186 8.43 26.18 -14.64
C ALA A 186 9.25 25.39 -15.67
N ARG A 187 10.58 25.61 -15.69
CA ARG A 187 11.50 25.04 -16.69
C ARG A 187 11.71 23.51 -16.57
N GLU A 188 11.51 22.95 -15.40
CA GLU A 188 11.82 21.54 -15.09
C GLU A 188 10.70 20.55 -15.47
N GLU A 189 9.52 21.02 -15.83
CA GLU A 189 8.34 20.16 -16.02
C GLU A 189 7.79 20.16 -17.44
N ARG A 190 8.63 20.33 -18.46
CA ARG A 190 8.20 20.42 -19.88
C ARG A 190 7.44 19.20 -20.45
N ARG A 191 7.32 18.07 -19.71
CA ARG A 191 6.64 16.86 -20.20
C ARG A 191 5.31 16.52 -19.49
N SER A 192 5.00 17.05 -18.31
CA SER A 192 3.76 16.67 -17.59
C SER A 192 2.95 17.81 -16.95
N ALA A 193 3.40 19.07 -17.00
CA ALA A 193 2.75 20.15 -16.26
C ALA A 193 2.25 21.29 -17.13
N ARG A 194 1.22 21.04 -17.92
CA ARG A 194 0.36 22.13 -18.40
C ARG A 194 -0.38 22.72 -17.19
N GLY A 195 0.04 23.95 -16.77
CA GLY A 195 -0.62 24.66 -15.67
C GLY A 195 0.22 24.95 -14.43
N VAL A 196 1.55 24.76 -14.47
CA VAL A 196 2.47 25.16 -13.37
C VAL A 196 3.27 26.38 -13.77
N TYR A 197 3.18 27.44 -12.92
CA TYR A 197 3.81 28.72 -13.18
C TYR A 197 4.52 29.25 -11.92
N VAL A 198 5.60 30.02 -12.12
CA VAL A 198 6.37 30.67 -11.07
C VAL A 198 6.06 32.14 -11.07
N PHE A 199 5.52 32.67 -9.97
CA PHE A 199 5.22 34.05 -9.76
C PHE A 199 6.33 34.72 -8.96
N GLN A 200 6.90 35.80 -9.50
CA GLN A 200 7.90 36.62 -8.79
C GLN A 200 7.19 37.76 -8.07
N LEU A 201 7.01 37.62 -6.77
CA LEU A 201 6.36 38.60 -5.94
C LEU A 201 7.24 39.83 -5.74
N LEU A 202 6.61 41.01 -5.54
CA LEU A 202 7.29 42.26 -5.18
C LEU A 202 7.85 42.23 -3.73
N ARG A 203 7.19 41.44 -2.87
CA ARG A 203 7.56 41.30 -1.44
C ARG A 203 7.57 39.80 -1.06
N PRO A 204 8.36 39.40 -0.06
CA PRO A 204 8.22 38.04 0.51
C PRO A 204 6.81 37.81 1.01
N CYS A 205 6.31 36.58 0.91
CA CYS A 205 4.96 36.26 1.34
C CYS A 205 4.94 35.16 2.42
N ALA A 206 3.88 35.19 3.23
CA ALA A 206 3.61 34.19 4.25
C ALA A 206 2.69 33.06 3.75
N LEU A 207 2.58 32.85 2.42
CA LEU A 207 1.78 31.75 1.88
C LEU A 207 2.40 30.41 2.29
N ALA A 208 1.57 29.54 2.83
CA ALA A 208 1.98 28.17 3.10
C ALA A 208 1.94 27.34 1.81
N GLN A 209 2.83 26.38 1.69
CA GLN A 209 2.75 25.34 0.67
C GLN A 209 1.39 24.60 0.78
N GLY A 210 0.73 24.39 -0.34
CA GLY A 210 -0.62 23.79 -0.39
C GLY A 210 -1.76 24.82 -0.29
N ALA A 211 -1.46 26.12 -0.01
CA ALA A 211 -2.46 27.18 0.01
C ALA A 211 -3.15 27.32 -1.34
N LEU A 212 -4.43 27.60 -1.31
CA LEU A 212 -5.19 27.93 -2.52
C LEU A 212 -5.06 29.42 -2.82
N VAL A 213 -4.78 29.73 -4.07
CA VAL A 213 -4.63 31.10 -4.55
C VAL A 213 -5.42 31.32 -5.82
N TYR A 214 -5.73 32.57 -6.09
CA TYR A 214 -6.35 32.99 -7.35
C TYR A 214 -5.67 34.27 -7.87
N VAL A 215 -5.76 34.48 -9.17
CA VAL A 215 -5.29 35.74 -9.78
C VAL A 215 -6.37 36.80 -9.57
N THR A 216 -6.03 37.91 -8.92
CA THR A 216 -7.03 38.93 -8.47
C THR A 216 -7.88 39.46 -9.62
N ASP A 217 -7.27 39.73 -10.78
CA ASP A 217 -7.97 40.25 -11.98
C ASP A 217 -8.72 39.15 -12.77
N GLN A 218 -8.53 37.90 -12.43
CA GLN A 218 -9.16 36.74 -13.04
C GLN A 218 -9.50 35.66 -11.97
N PRO A 219 -10.57 35.84 -11.17
CA PRO A 219 -10.91 34.98 -10.03
C PRO A 219 -11.17 33.52 -10.41
N ASP A 220 -11.44 33.24 -11.68
CA ASP A 220 -11.61 31.88 -12.19
C ASP A 220 -10.29 31.11 -12.31
N LEU A 221 -9.15 31.79 -12.38
CA LEU A 221 -7.84 31.21 -12.38
C LEU A 221 -7.41 30.89 -10.94
N ARG A 222 -7.81 29.70 -10.49
CA ARG A 222 -7.50 29.15 -9.16
C ARG A 222 -6.42 28.11 -9.25
N GLY A 223 -5.54 28.13 -8.29
CA GLY A 223 -4.45 27.17 -8.22
C GLY A 223 -3.97 26.93 -6.80
N ARG A 224 -3.06 25.98 -6.67
CA ARG A 224 -2.44 25.60 -5.41
C ARG A 224 -0.98 25.97 -5.40
N VAL A 225 -0.53 26.54 -4.31
CA VAL A 225 0.90 26.81 -4.08
C VAL A 225 1.63 25.50 -3.90
N LEU A 226 2.57 25.21 -4.81
CA LEU A 226 3.46 24.04 -4.72
C LEU A 226 4.70 24.35 -3.88
N ARG A 227 5.25 25.57 -4.02
CA ARG A 227 6.52 25.93 -3.41
C ARG A 227 6.57 27.43 -3.18
N VAL A 228 7.17 27.81 -2.08
CA VAL A 228 7.49 29.22 -1.77
C VAL A 228 8.98 29.32 -1.48
N ARG A 229 9.69 30.20 -2.19
CA ARG A 229 11.10 30.53 -1.96
C ARG A 229 11.24 32.05 -1.96
N ASP A 230 11.37 32.63 -0.79
CA ASP A 230 11.45 34.07 -0.60
C ASP A 230 10.33 34.83 -1.35
N ARG A 231 10.64 35.37 -2.52
CA ARG A 231 9.70 36.09 -3.41
C ARG A 231 9.16 35.25 -4.57
N GLU A 232 9.57 33.99 -4.67
CA GLU A 232 9.10 33.11 -5.74
C GLU A 232 8.02 32.17 -5.22
N VAL A 233 6.86 32.18 -5.86
CA VAL A 233 5.74 31.30 -5.55
C VAL A 233 5.43 30.47 -6.79
N THR A 234 5.61 29.15 -6.68
CA THR A 234 5.20 28.21 -7.73
C THR A 234 3.75 27.79 -7.49
N VAL A 235 2.90 28.02 -8.48
CA VAL A 235 1.47 27.70 -8.41
C VAL A 235 1.09 26.70 -9.49
N ARG A 236 0.37 25.65 -9.11
CA ARG A 236 -0.31 24.74 -10.04
C ARG A 236 -1.79 25.12 -10.11
N PHE A 237 -2.26 25.48 -11.27
CA PHE A 237 -3.67 25.77 -11.50
C PHE A 237 -4.50 24.49 -11.61
N ASP A 238 -5.79 24.58 -11.24
CA ASP A 238 -6.72 23.44 -11.21
C ASP A 238 -7.12 22.94 -12.62
N GLY A 239 -6.70 23.64 -13.69
CA GLY A 239 -6.95 23.29 -15.09
C GLY A 239 -5.77 23.64 -15.99
N VAL A 240 -5.91 23.27 -17.28
CA VAL A 240 -4.94 23.66 -18.31
C VAL A 240 -5.11 25.17 -18.56
N VAL A 241 -4.22 25.97 -18.00
CA VAL A 241 -4.18 27.42 -18.20
C VAL A 241 -3.13 27.72 -19.25
N ASP A 242 -3.51 28.42 -20.34
CA ASP A 242 -2.55 28.93 -21.31
C ASP A 242 -1.74 30.08 -20.68
N PHE A 243 -0.44 30.09 -20.85
CA PHE A 243 0.45 31.15 -20.40
C PHE A 243 0.01 32.53 -20.90
N ALA A 244 -0.56 32.61 -22.11
CA ALA A 244 -1.07 33.85 -22.70
C ALA A 244 -2.25 34.46 -21.92
N ARG A 245 -2.98 33.67 -21.14
CA ARG A 245 -4.10 34.13 -20.30
C ARG A 245 -3.68 34.69 -18.96
N LEU A 246 -2.45 34.40 -18.52
CA LEU A 246 -1.96 34.91 -17.25
C LEU A 246 -1.47 36.36 -17.40
N PRO A 247 -2.00 37.31 -16.59
CA PRO A 247 -1.48 38.65 -16.55
C PRO A 247 0.01 38.64 -16.20
N ARG A 248 0.85 39.35 -16.98
CA ARG A 248 2.29 39.41 -16.71
C ARG A 248 2.64 40.07 -15.38
N GLN A 249 1.77 40.98 -14.94
CA GLN A 249 1.80 41.68 -13.65
C GLN A 249 0.40 41.68 -13.07
N GLY A 250 0.28 41.59 -11.76
CA GLY A 250 -1.00 41.55 -11.08
C GLY A 250 -0.80 41.19 -9.60
N ALA A 251 -1.81 40.60 -8.99
CA ALA A 251 -1.70 40.16 -7.62
C ALA A 251 -2.33 38.76 -7.44
N LEU A 252 -1.79 37.97 -6.54
CA LEU A 252 -2.36 36.71 -6.07
C LEU A 252 -3.16 36.95 -4.79
N GLY A 253 -4.44 36.56 -4.80
CA GLY A 253 -5.28 36.50 -3.61
C GLY A 253 -5.23 35.10 -2.99
N ALA A 254 -5.23 35.03 -1.67
CA ALA A 254 -5.38 33.73 -0.98
C ALA A 254 -6.85 33.30 -0.93
N LEU A 255 -7.13 32.04 -1.25
CA LEU A 255 -8.46 31.46 -1.07
C LEU A 255 -8.51 30.70 0.26
N PRO A 256 -9.49 30.99 1.12
CA PRO A 256 -9.67 30.25 2.36
C PRO A 256 -9.94 28.77 2.07
N SER A 257 -9.21 27.90 2.74
CA SER A 257 -9.45 26.45 2.68
C SER A 257 -10.01 25.96 4.00
N ASP A 258 -11.23 25.47 4.00
CA ASP A 258 -11.87 24.86 5.17
C ASP A 258 -11.63 23.34 5.29
N ARG A 259 -10.78 22.78 4.44
CA ARG A 259 -10.54 21.33 4.35
C ARG A 259 -10.05 20.72 5.66
N VAL A 260 -9.15 21.41 6.34
CA VAL A 260 -8.62 21.01 7.64
C VAL A 260 -9.74 21.04 8.69
N HIS A 261 -10.50 22.12 8.74
CA HIS A 261 -11.59 22.28 9.71
C HIS A 261 -12.72 21.26 9.47
N ARG A 262 -13.04 20.97 8.20
CA ARG A 262 -13.99 19.90 7.86
C ARG A 262 -13.50 18.52 8.31
N ALA A 263 -12.21 18.24 8.22
CA ALA A 263 -11.65 16.97 8.72
C ALA A 263 -11.77 16.86 10.25
N ARG A 264 -11.48 17.96 10.97
CA ARG A 264 -11.65 18.05 12.43
C ARG A 264 -13.12 17.87 12.85
N LEU A 265 -14.04 18.59 12.20
CA LEU A 265 -15.48 18.46 12.46
C LEU A 265 -16.01 17.06 12.11
N ALA A 266 -15.52 16.45 11.04
CA ALA A 266 -15.90 15.08 10.69
C ALA A 266 -15.45 14.08 11.78
N ALA A 267 -14.27 14.24 12.38
CA ALA A 267 -13.82 13.42 13.49
C ALA A 267 -14.71 13.61 14.74
N VAL A 268 -15.08 14.85 15.07
CA VAL A 268 -16.04 15.15 16.15
C VAL A 268 -17.41 14.51 15.86
N GLN A 269 -17.89 14.59 14.64
CA GLN A 269 -19.15 13.98 14.23
C GLN A 269 -19.10 12.44 14.30
N THR A 270 -18.00 11.82 13.91
CA THR A 270 -17.78 10.37 14.04
C THR A 270 -17.89 9.93 15.50
N LEU A 271 -17.37 10.73 16.44
CA LEU A 271 -17.52 10.45 17.89
C LEU A 271 -18.96 10.65 18.36
N ARG A 272 -19.64 11.71 17.89
CA ARG A 272 -21.05 11.99 18.22
C ARG A 272 -21.96 10.89 17.73
N ASP A 273 -21.71 10.37 16.52
CA ASP A 273 -22.46 9.27 15.91
C ASP A 273 -22.02 7.89 16.45
N ARG A 274 -21.03 7.83 17.35
CA ARG A 274 -20.41 6.59 17.90
C ARG A 274 -19.89 5.65 16.83
N GLU A 275 -19.40 6.22 15.75
CA GLU A 275 -18.86 5.49 14.60
C GLU A 275 -17.35 5.36 14.62
N SER A 276 -16.67 5.74 15.72
CA SER A 276 -15.23 5.55 15.84
C SER A 276 -14.88 4.06 15.92
N THR A 277 -13.73 3.69 15.34
CA THR A 277 -13.23 2.31 15.36
C THR A 277 -13.02 1.81 16.80
N ASN A 278 -12.62 2.69 17.71
CA ASN A 278 -12.67 2.44 19.15
C ASN A 278 -13.97 2.99 19.73
N PRO A 279 -14.95 2.16 20.14
CA PRO A 279 -16.24 2.62 20.66
C PRO A 279 -16.13 3.30 22.04
N HIS A 280 -15.02 3.11 22.76
CA HIS A 280 -14.76 3.68 24.09
C HIS A 280 -13.89 4.94 24.03
N LEU A 281 -13.48 5.40 22.83
CA LEU A 281 -12.53 6.50 22.67
C LEU A 281 -12.97 7.76 23.43
N LEU A 282 -14.25 8.12 23.39
CA LEU A 282 -14.78 9.28 24.10
C LEU A 282 -14.68 9.13 25.63
N THR A 283 -14.93 7.93 26.15
CA THR A 283 -14.74 7.60 27.56
C THR A 283 -13.27 7.73 27.99
N HIS A 284 -12.36 7.31 27.11
CA HIS A 284 -10.91 7.42 27.38
C HIS A 284 -10.46 8.87 27.42
N LEU A 285 -10.95 9.71 26.53
CA LEU A 285 -10.57 11.12 26.43
C LEU A 285 -11.19 11.98 27.53
N VAL A 286 -12.48 11.78 27.83
CA VAL A 286 -13.23 12.64 28.76
C VAL A 286 -13.15 12.11 30.20
N ASP A 287 -13.47 10.83 30.40
CA ASP A 287 -13.54 10.22 31.74
C ASP A 287 -12.16 9.69 32.18
N ARG A 288 -11.17 9.61 31.29
CA ARG A 288 -9.83 9.06 31.52
C ARG A 288 -9.85 7.64 32.09
N ARG A 289 -10.90 6.89 31.76
CA ARG A 289 -11.08 5.50 32.15
C ARG A 289 -10.50 4.59 31.07
N LEU A 290 -9.48 3.84 31.43
CA LEU A 290 -8.78 2.91 30.56
C LEU A 290 -8.88 1.49 31.12
N ALA A 291 -8.92 0.49 30.27
CA ALA A 291 -8.97 -0.90 30.69
C ALA A 291 -7.65 -1.35 31.31
N PRO A 292 -7.68 -2.12 32.43
CA PRO A 292 -6.46 -2.67 33.00
C PRO A 292 -5.84 -3.70 32.05
N TYR A 293 -4.52 -3.71 31.94
CA TYR A 293 -3.79 -4.68 31.15
C TYR A 293 -2.45 -5.03 31.81
N ARG A 294 -1.78 -6.05 31.28
CA ARG A 294 -0.39 -6.40 31.63
C ARG A 294 0.49 -6.31 30.40
N PRO A 295 1.69 -5.71 30.49
CA PRO A 295 2.64 -5.68 29.40
C PRO A 295 2.94 -7.09 28.85
N ASP A 296 3.15 -7.23 27.56
CA ASP A 296 3.52 -8.49 26.93
C ASP A 296 5.01 -8.79 27.17
N ALA A 297 5.30 -9.40 28.34
CA ALA A 297 6.66 -9.75 28.73
C ALA A 297 7.34 -10.77 27.80
N THR A 298 6.60 -11.46 26.94
CA THR A 298 7.12 -12.43 25.98
C THR A 298 7.61 -11.78 24.69
N ALA A 299 7.14 -10.55 24.42
CA ALA A 299 7.51 -9.81 23.23
C ALA A 299 8.99 -9.38 23.29
N GLN A 300 9.73 -9.75 22.26
CA GLN A 300 11.13 -9.39 22.10
C GLN A 300 11.28 -8.34 21.00
N PRO A 301 11.97 -7.23 21.28
CA PRO A 301 12.34 -6.26 20.26
C PRO A 301 13.49 -6.82 19.40
N ARG A 302 13.63 -6.30 18.20
CA ARG A 302 14.70 -6.66 17.26
C ARG A 302 16.01 -5.91 17.57
N ALA A 303 15.86 -4.64 17.96
CA ALA A 303 16.97 -3.82 18.43
C ALA A 303 17.07 -3.86 19.97
N ALA A 304 18.27 -3.66 20.50
CA ALA A 304 18.46 -3.53 21.93
C ALA A 304 17.74 -2.28 22.45
N LEU A 305 16.80 -2.47 23.38
CA LEU A 305 16.08 -1.43 24.09
C LEU A 305 16.54 -1.40 25.55
N ASP A 306 16.60 -0.21 26.15
CA ASP A 306 16.77 -0.09 27.59
C ASP A 306 15.51 -0.49 28.37
N GLY A 307 15.59 -0.53 29.69
CA GLY A 307 14.48 -1.03 30.53
C GLY A 307 13.17 -0.26 30.36
N ASP A 308 13.23 1.07 30.20
CA ASP A 308 12.03 1.90 30.03
C ASP A 308 11.48 1.80 28.60
N GLN A 309 12.37 1.77 27.60
CA GLN A 309 11.99 1.53 26.20
C GLN A 309 11.36 0.15 26.02
N LEU A 310 11.96 -0.88 26.65
CA LEU A 310 11.40 -2.25 26.62
C LEU A 310 10.02 -2.29 27.28
N ARG A 311 9.85 -1.64 28.43
CA ARG A 311 8.54 -1.55 29.11
C ARG A 311 7.51 -0.84 28.22
N ALA A 312 7.88 0.28 27.59
CA ALA A 312 7.00 1.01 26.67
C ALA A 312 6.62 0.12 25.45
N PHE A 313 7.58 -0.57 24.87
CA PHE A 313 7.38 -1.51 23.77
C PHE A 313 6.43 -2.67 24.16
N GLN A 314 6.68 -3.34 25.27
CA GLN A 314 5.83 -4.44 25.75
C GLN A 314 4.43 -3.98 26.12
N SER A 315 4.30 -2.79 26.70
CA SER A 315 3.02 -2.16 26.97
C SER A 315 2.26 -1.83 25.70
N ALA A 316 2.92 -1.27 24.69
CA ALA A 316 2.30 -0.91 23.41
C ALA A 316 1.72 -2.11 22.65
N LEU A 317 2.33 -3.28 22.80
CA LEU A 317 1.85 -4.51 22.16
C LEU A 317 0.64 -5.14 22.88
N ALA A 318 0.46 -4.84 24.15
CA ALA A 318 -0.58 -5.43 25.00
C ALA A 318 -1.75 -4.49 25.33
N VAL A 319 -1.52 -3.16 25.30
CA VAL A 319 -2.56 -2.19 25.68
C VAL A 319 -3.81 -2.35 24.79
N PRO A 320 -5.02 -2.47 25.38
CA PRO A 320 -6.25 -2.61 24.61
C PRO A 320 -6.76 -1.27 24.06
N ASP A 321 -6.44 -0.16 24.73
CA ASP A 321 -7.05 1.15 24.49
C ASP A 321 -5.99 2.20 24.12
N LEU A 322 -5.39 2.81 25.14
CA LEU A 322 -4.48 3.94 24.99
C LEU A 322 -3.26 3.79 25.90
N LEU A 323 -2.08 3.98 25.32
CA LEU A 323 -0.79 4.09 26.03
C LEU A 323 -0.18 5.47 25.80
N LEU A 324 0.32 6.08 26.85
CA LEU A 324 1.04 7.35 26.82
C LEU A 324 2.52 7.11 27.12
N VAL A 325 3.38 7.53 26.20
CA VAL A 325 4.83 7.42 26.36
C VAL A 325 5.44 8.82 26.40
N LEU A 326 5.87 9.23 27.59
CA LEU A 326 6.62 10.46 27.75
C LEU A 326 8.07 10.18 27.40
N GLY A 327 8.54 10.79 26.32
CA GLY A 327 9.89 10.62 25.84
C GLY A 327 10.66 11.93 25.82
N PRO A 328 11.41 12.27 26.87
CA PRO A 328 12.28 13.41 26.90
C PRO A 328 13.30 13.44 25.74
N PRO A 329 13.98 14.55 25.49
CA PRO A 329 14.99 14.64 24.44
C PRO A 329 16.09 13.57 24.57
N GLY A 330 16.47 12.96 23.44
CA GLY A 330 17.57 11.98 23.42
C GLY A 330 17.29 10.62 24.03
N THR A 331 16.05 10.32 24.44
CA THR A 331 15.68 9.05 25.08
C THR A 331 15.32 7.94 24.09
N GLY A 332 15.49 8.16 22.77
CA GLY A 332 15.28 7.11 21.77
C GLY A 332 13.82 6.85 21.42
N LYS A 333 12.94 7.85 21.50
CA LYS A 333 11.52 7.74 21.06
C LYS A 333 11.36 7.03 19.73
N THR A 334 12.05 7.52 18.70
CA THR A 334 11.94 7.00 17.34
C THR A 334 12.36 5.51 17.25
N THR A 335 13.41 5.12 17.97
CA THR A 335 13.84 3.70 18.05
C THR A 335 12.74 2.83 18.65
N THR A 336 12.16 3.28 19.77
CA THR A 336 11.06 2.58 20.44
C THR A 336 9.83 2.47 19.54
N ILE A 337 9.44 3.57 18.87
CA ILE A 337 8.34 3.61 17.89
C ILE A 337 8.60 2.61 16.76
N THR A 338 9.81 2.63 16.18
CA THR A 338 10.15 1.74 15.06
C THR A 338 10.00 0.26 15.44
N GLU A 339 10.43 -0.12 16.64
CA GLU A 339 10.27 -1.50 17.14
C GLU A 339 8.79 -1.85 17.37
N MET A 340 7.99 -0.92 17.94
CA MET A 340 6.55 -1.11 18.10
C MET A 340 5.87 -1.34 16.75
N VAL A 341 6.19 -0.51 15.75
CA VAL A 341 5.64 -0.62 14.39
C VAL A 341 6.05 -1.95 13.75
N ALA A 342 7.34 -2.28 13.76
CA ALA A 342 7.86 -3.46 13.08
C ALA A 342 7.28 -4.77 13.65
N VAL A 343 7.18 -4.87 14.98
CA VAL A 343 6.63 -6.08 15.62
C VAL A 343 5.11 -6.15 15.47
N SER A 344 4.40 -5.01 15.51
CA SER A 344 2.95 -4.99 15.26
C SER A 344 2.63 -5.40 13.82
N ALA A 345 3.39 -4.91 12.83
CA ALA A 345 3.29 -5.31 11.44
C ALA A 345 3.58 -6.81 11.25
N ALA A 346 4.61 -7.35 11.91
CA ALA A 346 4.92 -8.79 11.90
C ALA A 346 3.81 -9.65 12.53
N ARG A 347 2.98 -9.07 13.40
CA ARG A 347 1.76 -9.70 13.95
C ARG A 347 0.53 -9.50 13.06
N HIS A 348 0.72 -9.06 11.82
CA HIS A 348 -0.35 -8.78 10.85
C HIS A 348 -1.36 -7.71 11.31
N GLN A 349 -0.93 -6.80 12.17
CA GLN A 349 -1.72 -5.65 12.57
C GLN A 349 -1.47 -4.52 11.58
N ARG A 350 -2.54 -3.87 11.15
CA ARG A 350 -2.44 -2.67 10.32
C ARG A 350 -2.12 -1.48 11.22
N VAL A 351 -0.95 -0.89 11.00
CA VAL A 351 -0.44 0.21 11.83
C VAL A 351 -0.55 1.54 11.08
N LEU A 352 -1.14 2.53 11.74
CA LEU A 352 -1.09 3.93 11.31
C LEU A 352 0.04 4.64 12.07
N VAL A 353 1.03 5.15 11.34
CA VAL A 353 2.06 6.03 11.90
C VAL A 353 1.71 7.47 11.54
N THR A 354 1.57 8.33 12.54
CA THR A 354 1.15 9.71 12.32
C THR A 354 1.86 10.69 13.25
N SER A 355 1.95 11.93 12.80
CA SER A 355 2.48 13.05 13.59
C SER A 355 1.91 14.37 13.08
N HIS A 356 2.22 15.48 13.76
CA HIS A 356 1.91 16.81 13.28
C HIS A 356 2.72 17.18 12.03
N THR A 357 4.01 16.81 11.97
CA THR A 357 4.93 17.19 10.90
C THR A 357 5.28 16.02 9.98
N ASN A 358 5.53 16.31 8.69
CA ASN A 358 6.01 15.34 7.71
C ASN A 358 7.33 14.71 8.15
N ARG A 359 8.28 15.53 8.66
CA ARG A 359 9.62 15.07 9.06
C ARG A 359 9.58 14.02 10.17
N ALA A 360 8.69 14.16 11.16
CA ALA A 360 8.55 13.16 12.22
C ALA A 360 8.04 11.83 11.68
N VAL A 361 7.05 11.88 10.78
CA VAL A 361 6.55 10.68 10.09
C VAL A 361 7.65 10.00 9.28
N ASP A 362 8.38 10.78 8.49
CA ASP A 362 9.44 10.27 7.60
C ASP A 362 10.60 9.65 8.40
N ASN A 363 11.00 10.24 9.54
CA ASN A 363 12.03 9.70 10.42
C ASN A 363 11.73 8.28 10.96
N VAL A 364 10.46 7.96 11.16
CA VAL A 364 10.03 6.60 11.55
C VAL A 364 10.19 5.66 10.36
N LEU A 365 9.72 6.08 9.17
CA LEU A 365 9.76 5.27 7.96
C LEU A 365 11.20 4.92 7.54
N GLU A 366 12.13 5.88 7.65
CA GLU A 366 13.56 5.68 7.30
C GLU A 366 14.25 4.57 8.11
N ARG A 367 13.71 4.24 9.28
CA ARG A 367 14.26 3.23 10.19
C ARG A 367 13.52 1.91 10.17
N LEU A 368 12.42 1.82 9.40
CA LEU A 368 11.68 0.58 9.28
C LEU A 368 12.48 -0.48 8.51
N PRO A 369 12.39 -1.75 8.90
CA PRO A 369 13.01 -2.84 8.16
C PRO A 369 12.42 -2.99 6.76
N ALA A 370 13.23 -3.34 5.77
CA ALA A 370 12.84 -3.45 4.37
C ALA A 370 11.71 -4.46 4.07
N HIS A 371 11.49 -5.44 4.96
CA HIS A 371 10.40 -6.42 4.80
C HIS A 371 9.03 -5.90 5.25
N VAL A 372 8.96 -4.76 5.92
CA VAL A 372 7.69 -4.12 6.32
C VAL A 372 7.15 -3.34 5.13
N ARG A 373 5.98 -3.70 4.68
CA ARG A 373 5.30 -3.00 3.58
C ARG A 373 4.70 -1.70 4.10
N ALA A 374 5.49 -0.64 3.96
CA ALA A 374 5.10 0.69 4.38
C ALA A 374 4.67 1.55 3.19
N VAL A 375 3.62 2.33 3.38
CA VAL A 375 3.09 3.29 2.40
C VAL A 375 3.04 4.67 3.02
N ARG A 376 3.60 5.66 2.31
CA ARG A 376 3.57 7.07 2.69
C ARG A 376 2.51 7.82 1.90
N VAL A 377 1.61 8.51 2.61
CA VAL A 377 0.52 9.29 2.00
C VAL A 377 0.66 10.75 2.41
N GLY A 378 0.66 11.65 1.43
CA GLY A 378 0.77 13.09 1.68
C GLY A 378 1.36 13.86 0.50
N ASN A 379 1.85 15.09 0.76
CA ASN A 379 2.43 15.95 -0.27
C ASN A 379 3.91 15.62 -0.50
N GLU A 380 4.28 15.27 -1.73
CA GLU A 380 5.62 14.87 -2.15
C GLU A 380 6.70 15.91 -1.80
N ASP A 381 6.41 17.19 -2.04
CA ASP A 381 7.39 18.27 -1.85
C ASP A 381 7.82 18.46 -0.38
N ALA A 382 7.01 17.97 0.55
CA ALA A 382 7.27 18.08 1.98
C ALA A 382 7.90 16.80 2.58
N MET A 383 8.30 15.83 1.75
CA MET A 383 8.83 14.53 2.18
C MET A 383 10.33 14.42 1.92
N THR A 384 11.00 13.59 2.73
CA THR A 384 12.39 13.20 2.48
C THR A 384 12.51 12.32 1.22
N ALA A 385 13.71 12.22 0.65
CA ALA A 385 13.94 11.40 -0.55
C ALA A 385 13.56 9.93 -0.34
N HIS A 386 13.83 9.38 0.85
CA HIS A 386 13.46 8.01 1.21
C HIS A 386 11.94 7.84 1.28
N ALA A 387 11.25 8.76 1.97
CA ALA A 387 9.80 8.72 2.14
C ALA A 387 9.05 8.88 0.81
N ARG A 388 9.60 9.65 -0.15
CA ARG A 388 9.06 9.72 -1.52
C ARG A 388 9.06 8.37 -2.23
N GLY A 389 10.10 7.55 -2.02
CA GLY A 389 10.14 6.18 -2.54
C GLY A 389 9.03 5.27 -1.99
N LEU A 390 8.48 5.62 -0.83
CA LEU A 390 7.38 4.91 -0.18
C LEU A 390 5.99 5.48 -0.53
N MET A 391 5.90 6.49 -1.38
CA MET A 391 4.62 7.02 -1.84
C MET A 391 3.85 5.96 -2.63
N VAL A 392 2.53 5.98 -2.48
CA VAL A 392 1.62 5.05 -3.18
C VAL A 392 1.85 5.10 -4.69
N GLU A 393 1.92 6.30 -5.24
CA GLU A 393 2.09 6.57 -6.66
C GLU A 393 3.42 5.97 -7.19
N VAL A 394 4.50 6.15 -6.46
CA VAL A 394 5.83 5.65 -6.81
C VAL A 394 5.90 4.13 -6.72
N GLN A 395 5.33 3.55 -5.66
CA GLN A 395 5.30 2.09 -5.49
C GLN A 395 4.42 1.41 -6.52
N VAL A 396 3.25 1.99 -6.84
CA VAL A 396 2.35 1.46 -7.89
C VAL A 396 3.06 1.48 -9.24
N GLU A 397 3.72 2.59 -9.60
CA GLU A 397 4.44 2.68 -10.87
C GLU A 397 5.63 1.69 -10.93
N THR A 398 6.30 1.48 -9.81
CA THR A 398 7.39 0.49 -9.71
C THR A 398 6.84 -0.92 -9.86
N LEU A 399 5.80 -1.27 -9.11
CA LEU A 399 5.13 -2.57 -9.17
C LEU A 399 4.57 -2.82 -10.59
N ARG A 400 3.94 -1.82 -11.20
CA ARG A 400 3.44 -1.90 -12.58
C ARG A 400 4.56 -2.22 -13.57
N ARG A 401 5.70 -1.54 -13.47
CA ARG A 401 6.86 -1.80 -14.32
C ARG A 401 7.42 -3.20 -14.09
N GLU A 402 7.55 -3.64 -12.85
CA GLU A 402 8.02 -4.99 -12.51
C GLU A 402 7.09 -6.07 -13.07
N ILE A 403 5.77 -5.92 -12.91
CA ILE A 403 4.75 -6.82 -13.44
C ILE A 403 4.83 -6.88 -14.97
N LEU A 404 4.91 -5.73 -15.64
CA LEU A 404 5.01 -5.66 -17.10
C LEU A 404 6.34 -6.26 -17.59
N ALA A 405 7.45 -6.00 -16.91
CA ALA A 405 8.76 -6.58 -17.21
C ALA A 405 8.78 -8.10 -16.98
N ALA A 406 8.24 -8.58 -15.86
CA ALA A 406 8.15 -10.02 -15.57
C ALA A 406 7.33 -10.80 -16.62
N THR A 407 6.36 -10.15 -17.23
CA THR A 407 5.51 -10.77 -18.27
C THR A 407 6.04 -10.59 -19.69
N GLU A 408 7.08 -9.79 -19.90
CA GLU A 408 7.59 -9.47 -21.25
C GLU A 408 8.02 -10.72 -22.02
N GLY A 409 8.76 -11.63 -21.37
CA GLY A 409 9.17 -12.89 -21.96
C GLY A 409 7.99 -13.80 -22.35
N SER A 410 6.90 -13.76 -21.58
CA SER A 410 5.67 -14.48 -21.92
C SER A 410 4.89 -13.80 -23.03
N THR A 411 4.84 -12.46 -23.01
CA THR A 411 4.22 -11.66 -24.06
C THR A 411 4.90 -11.93 -25.41
N SER A 412 6.24 -11.85 -25.48
CA SER A 412 6.99 -12.11 -26.70
C SER A 412 6.73 -13.51 -27.29
N ARG A 413 6.64 -14.53 -26.43
CA ARG A 413 6.31 -15.91 -26.85
C ARG A 413 4.87 -16.07 -27.34
N LEU A 414 3.95 -15.30 -26.79
CA LEU A 414 2.52 -15.38 -27.11
C LEU A 414 2.08 -14.41 -28.21
N THR A 415 2.87 -13.37 -28.51
CA THR A 415 2.59 -12.41 -29.57
C THR A 415 2.25 -13.04 -30.93
N PRO A 416 2.91 -14.14 -31.39
CA PRO A 416 2.57 -14.79 -32.65
C PRO A 416 1.11 -15.31 -32.72
N PHE A 417 0.44 -15.45 -31.58
CA PHE A 417 -0.94 -16.00 -31.49
C PHE A 417 -2.00 -14.90 -31.25
N THR A 418 -1.62 -13.62 -31.28
CA THR A 418 -2.58 -12.51 -31.05
C THR A 418 -3.37 -12.14 -32.30
N ALA A 419 -2.82 -12.38 -33.50
CA ALA A 419 -3.50 -12.11 -34.77
C ALA A 419 -4.52 -13.21 -35.09
N ALA A 420 -5.63 -12.84 -35.71
CA ALA A 420 -6.64 -13.80 -36.14
C ALA A 420 -6.10 -14.76 -37.24
N ASP A 421 -5.19 -14.27 -38.08
CA ASP A 421 -4.52 -15.02 -39.13
C ASP A 421 -3.02 -15.16 -38.80
N ASP A 422 -2.75 -15.92 -37.74
CA ASP A 422 -1.37 -16.21 -37.34
C ASP A 422 -0.75 -17.34 -38.18
N ALA A 423 0.59 -17.40 -38.18
CA ALA A 423 1.34 -18.39 -38.98
C ALA A 423 1.00 -19.84 -38.59
N ALA A 424 0.78 -20.09 -37.27
CA ALA A 424 0.39 -21.43 -36.81
C ALA A 424 -1.02 -21.80 -37.29
N GLY A 425 -1.94 -20.82 -37.35
CA GLY A 425 -3.27 -21.00 -37.88
C GLY A 425 -3.26 -21.33 -39.38
N ARG A 426 -2.43 -20.64 -40.19
CA ARG A 426 -2.25 -20.96 -41.63
C ARG A 426 -1.69 -22.36 -41.81
N TRP A 427 -0.66 -22.72 -41.06
CA TRP A 427 -0.11 -24.07 -41.10
C TRP A 427 -1.09 -25.14 -40.65
N MET A 428 -1.92 -24.83 -39.65
CA MET A 428 -2.98 -25.73 -39.19
C MET A 428 -4.06 -25.93 -40.27
N GLY A 429 -4.45 -24.88 -41.00
CA GLY A 429 -5.36 -24.96 -42.12
C GLY A 429 -4.78 -25.85 -43.22
N PHE A 430 -3.51 -25.68 -43.56
CA PHE A 430 -2.81 -26.52 -44.54
C PHE A 430 -2.72 -27.99 -44.05
N LEU A 431 -2.37 -28.22 -42.78
CA LEU A 431 -2.36 -29.56 -42.19
C LEU A 431 -3.72 -30.23 -42.26
N THR A 432 -4.79 -29.50 -42.02
CA THR A 432 -6.16 -30.03 -42.10
C THR A 432 -6.52 -30.45 -43.50
N ALA A 433 -6.16 -29.65 -44.52
CA ALA A 433 -6.37 -29.96 -45.92
C ALA A 433 -5.59 -31.23 -46.32
N GLN A 434 -4.28 -31.27 -46.00
CA GLN A 434 -3.41 -32.40 -46.31
C GLN A 434 -3.83 -33.70 -45.64
N LEU A 435 -4.37 -33.66 -44.40
CA LEU A 435 -4.94 -34.82 -43.75
C LEU A 435 -6.22 -35.34 -44.48
N GLY A 436 -7.06 -34.43 -45.01
CA GLY A 436 -8.17 -34.80 -45.86
C GLY A 436 -7.72 -35.54 -47.13
N GLU A 437 -6.68 -35.02 -47.79
CA GLU A 437 -6.08 -35.67 -48.95
C GLU A 437 -5.45 -37.03 -48.60
N ALA A 438 -4.77 -37.13 -47.43
CA ALA A 438 -4.22 -38.39 -46.94
C ALA A 438 -5.28 -39.45 -46.66
N GLN A 439 -6.44 -39.06 -46.16
CA GLN A 439 -7.59 -39.97 -45.95
C GLN A 439 -8.08 -40.51 -47.30
N VAL A 440 -8.23 -39.66 -48.29
CA VAL A 440 -8.64 -40.07 -49.66
C VAL A 440 -7.61 -41.04 -50.25
N ALA A 441 -6.31 -40.69 -50.15
CA ALA A 441 -5.21 -41.53 -50.66
C ALA A 441 -5.12 -42.88 -49.96
N ASP A 442 -5.33 -42.92 -48.66
CA ASP A 442 -5.34 -44.17 -47.87
C ASP A 442 -6.53 -45.06 -48.28
N THR A 443 -7.71 -44.48 -48.48
CA THR A 443 -8.89 -45.17 -49.00
C THR A 443 -8.59 -45.77 -50.38
N GLU A 444 -7.91 -45.01 -51.27
CA GLU A 444 -7.51 -45.50 -52.56
C GLU A 444 -6.52 -46.69 -52.43
N VAL A 445 -5.54 -46.63 -51.56
CA VAL A 445 -4.64 -47.80 -51.28
C VAL A 445 -5.43 -48.99 -50.78
N GLN A 446 -6.44 -48.83 -49.93
CA GLN A 446 -7.30 -49.93 -49.47
C GLN A 446 -8.10 -50.52 -50.62
N VAL A 447 -8.70 -49.67 -51.47
CA VAL A 447 -9.42 -50.16 -52.68
C VAL A 447 -8.50 -50.94 -53.61
N ARG A 448 -7.30 -50.36 -53.95
CA ARG A 448 -6.34 -51.04 -54.80
C ARG A 448 -5.79 -52.33 -54.21
N SER A 449 -5.62 -52.34 -52.89
CA SER A 449 -5.22 -53.56 -52.16
C SER A 449 -6.30 -54.64 -52.20
N ALA A 450 -7.59 -54.30 -52.09
CA ALA A 450 -8.72 -55.23 -52.26
C ALA A 450 -8.82 -55.73 -53.68
N GLU A 451 -8.61 -54.87 -54.70
CA GLU A 451 -8.57 -55.23 -56.07
C GLU A 451 -7.43 -56.22 -56.39
N LEU A 452 -6.22 -55.94 -55.85
CA LEU A 452 -5.06 -56.84 -55.98
C LEU A 452 -5.37 -58.21 -55.31
N ALA A 453 -5.89 -58.19 -54.07
CA ALA A 453 -6.28 -59.43 -53.39
C ALA A 453 -7.29 -60.27 -54.21
N ALA A 454 -8.27 -59.59 -54.81
CA ALA A 454 -9.27 -60.27 -55.68
C ALA A 454 -8.63 -60.80 -56.99
N ALA A 455 -7.62 -60.07 -57.52
CA ALA A 455 -6.89 -60.56 -58.72
C ALA A 455 -6.04 -61.82 -58.42
N VAL A 456 -5.28 -61.71 -57.27
CA VAL A 456 -4.52 -62.85 -56.73
C VAL A 456 -5.43 -64.07 -56.48
N ASP A 457 -6.59 -63.88 -55.85
CA ASP A 457 -7.53 -64.94 -55.58
C ASP A 457 -8.06 -65.60 -56.87
N ARG A 458 -8.32 -64.82 -57.94
CA ARG A 458 -8.67 -65.33 -59.28
C ARG A 458 -7.55 -66.11 -59.91
N ALA A 459 -6.34 -65.57 -59.88
CA ALA A 459 -5.15 -66.16 -60.49
C ALA A 459 -4.79 -67.48 -59.85
N VAL A 460 -4.90 -67.59 -58.53
CA VAL A 460 -4.55 -68.84 -57.79
C VAL A 460 -5.70 -69.87 -57.69
N ARG A 461 -6.93 -69.49 -58.11
CA ARG A 461 -8.13 -70.31 -58.01
C ARG A 461 -7.89 -71.75 -58.51
N PRO A 462 -7.14 -71.96 -59.63
CA PRO A 462 -6.95 -73.36 -60.15
C PRO A 462 -6.19 -74.21 -59.12
N LEU A 463 -5.36 -73.65 -58.26
CA LEU A 463 -4.58 -74.36 -57.24
C LEU A 463 -5.10 -74.17 -55.81
N ALA A 464 -6.13 -73.39 -55.58
CA ALA A 464 -6.65 -73.07 -54.29
C ALA A 464 -7.08 -74.34 -53.47
N ALA A 465 -7.74 -75.24 -54.10
CA ALA A 465 -8.13 -76.48 -53.43
C ALA A 465 -6.92 -77.30 -53.04
N GLN A 466 -5.89 -77.39 -53.90
CA GLN A 466 -4.67 -78.12 -53.61
C GLN A 466 -3.87 -77.49 -52.49
N LEU A 467 -3.80 -76.14 -52.48
CA LEU A 467 -3.17 -75.46 -51.44
C LEU A 467 -3.86 -75.61 -50.08
N ALA A 468 -5.21 -75.54 -50.04
CA ALA A 468 -5.99 -75.73 -48.84
C ALA A 468 -5.81 -77.13 -48.27
N THR A 469 -5.83 -78.12 -49.13
CA THR A 469 -5.59 -79.50 -48.70
C THR A 469 -4.16 -79.68 -48.12
N ALA A 470 -3.14 -79.13 -48.84
CA ALA A 470 -1.76 -79.23 -48.39
C ALA A 470 -1.51 -78.48 -47.10
N GLU A 471 -2.13 -77.30 -46.93
CA GLU A 471 -2.12 -76.54 -45.65
C GLU A 471 -2.72 -77.35 -44.51
N GLN A 472 -3.85 -77.97 -44.72
CA GLN A 472 -4.53 -78.84 -43.73
C GLN A 472 -3.65 -80.00 -43.34
N GLU A 473 -3.08 -80.70 -44.30
CA GLU A 473 -2.15 -81.82 -44.07
C GLU A 473 -0.89 -81.34 -43.31
N HIS A 474 -0.34 -80.23 -43.71
CA HIS A 474 0.85 -79.67 -43.06
C HIS A 474 0.57 -79.26 -41.58
N ARG A 475 -0.58 -78.62 -41.35
CA ARG A 475 -0.97 -78.28 -39.94
C ARG A 475 -1.24 -79.50 -39.12
N ALA A 476 -1.94 -80.56 -39.69
CA ALA A 476 -2.23 -81.78 -39.01
C ALA A 476 -0.94 -82.57 -38.64
N THR A 477 -0.01 -82.71 -39.60
CA THR A 477 1.27 -83.46 -39.35
C THR A 477 2.17 -82.67 -38.38
N ARG A 478 2.19 -81.37 -38.39
CA ARG A 478 2.94 -80.56 -37.46
C ARG A 478 2.37 -80.72 -36.07
N ALA A 479 1.05 -80.65 -35.91
CA ALA A 479 0.39 -80.88 -34.60
C ALA A 479 0.68 -82.27 -34.04
N GLU A 480 0.62 -83.30 -34.92
CA GLU A 480 0.96 -84.66 -34.53
C GLU A 480 2.45 -84.77 -34.03
N LEU A 481 3.36 -84.21 -34.80
CA LEU A 481 4.78 -84.14 -34.44
C LEU A 481 4.99 -83.47 -33.06
N GLU A 482 4.34 -82.30 -32.81
CA GLU A 482 4.44 -81.61 -31.51
C GLU A 482 3.87 -82.45 -30.37
N GLN A 483 2.74 -83.14 -30.58
CA GLN A 483 2.13 -84.04 -29.58
C GLN A 483 3.04 -85.19 -29.27
N LEU A 484 3.65 -85.82 -30.29
CA LEU A 484 4.55 -86.99 -30.11
C LEU A 484 5.84 -86.53 -29.36
N GLY A 485 6.32 -85.30 -29.71
CA GLY A 485 7.47 -84.66 -28.99
C GLY A 485 7.19 -84.42 -27.52
N GLU A 486 5.97 -83.93 -27.20
CA GLU A 486 5.56 -83.72 -25.80
C GLU A 486 5.46 -85.10 -25.06
N ARG A 487 4.90 -86.06 -25.67
CA ARG A 487 4.81 -87.46 -25.08
C ARG A 487 6.17 -88.02 -24.84
N GLU A 488 7.09 -87.91 -25.82
CA GLU A 488 8.47 -88.37 -25.67
C GLU A 488 9.23 -87.66 -24.49
N ARG A 489 9.11 -86.29 -24.46
CA ARG A 489 9.71 -85.51 -23.36
C ARG A 489 9.14 -85.90 -21.99
N GLY A 490 7.80 -86.08 -21.92
CA GLY A 490 7.15 -86.54 -20.67
C GLY A 490 7.57 -87.95 -20.26
N ALA A 491 7.79 -88.88 -21.26
CA ALA A 491 8.29 -90.20 -21.03
C ALA A 491 9.77 -90.21 -20.56
N GLN A 492 10.61 -89.37 -21.13
CA GLN A 492 12.00 -89.15 -20.71
C GLN A 492 12.09 -88.67 -19.26
N GLN A 493 11.31 -87.70 -18.89
CA GLN A 493 11.30 -87.13 -17.50
C GLN A 493 10.92 -88.19 -16.48
N ARG A 494 9.84 -89.03 -16.80
CA ARG A 494 9.42 -90.09 -15.92
C ARG A 494 10.44 -91.21 -15.83
N LEU A 495 11.11 -91.54 -16.94
CA LEU A 495 12.22 -92.48 -16.89
C LEU A 495 13.39 -91.97 -16.07
N ALA A 496 13.77 -90.70 -16.15
CA ALA A 496 14.83 -90.13 -15.36
C ALA A 496 14.52 -90.17 -13.85
N GLU A 497 13.25 -89.98 -13.49
CA GLU A 497 12.84 -90.09 -12.09
C GLU A 497 12.91 -91.56 -11.58
N ILE A 498 12.48 -92.53 -12.38
CA ILE A 498 12.58 -93.95 -12.05
C ILE A 498 14.05 -94.38 -11.93
N ARG A 499 14.94 -93.91 -12.80
CA ARG A 499 16.39 -94.15 -12.73
C ARG A 499 16.98 -93.70 -11.40
N ARG A 500 16.53 -92.50 -10.95
CA ARG A 500 16.96 -91.93 -9.66
C ARG A 500 16.48 -92.85 -8.48
N ARG A 501 15.25 -93.30 -8.53
CA ARG A 501 14.66 -94.16 -7.49
C ARG A 501 15.16 -95.61 -7.54
N ALA A 502 15.69 -96.07 -8.65
CA ALA A 502 16.28 -97.46 -8.80
C ALA A 502 17.72 -97.53 -8.34
N ALA A 503 18.40 -96.38 -8.02
CA ALA A 503 19.81 -96.31 -7.64
C ALA A 503 20.12 -96.74 -6.17
N GLY A 504 19.07 -96.87 -5.31
CA GLY A 504 19.22 -97.31 -3.93
C GLY A 504 17.92 -97.40 -3.17
N GLY A 505 17.75 -98.42 -2.23
CA GLY A 505 16.58 -98.47 -1.35
C GLY A 505 15.84 -99.84 -1.41
N PRO A 506 14.97 -100.12 -0.45
CA PRO A 506 14.39 -101.45 -0.25
C PRO A 506 13.46 -101.92 -1.39
N LEU A 507 12.99 -101.04 -2.32
CA LEU A 507 12.17 -101.36 -3.43
C LEU A 507 12.93 -101.26 -4.78
N ALA A 508 14.26 -101.31 -4.77
CA ALA A 508 15.07 -101.06 -5.99
C ALA A 508 14.83 -102.13 -7.07
N PHE A 509 14.43 -103.34 -6.70
CA PHE A 509 14.09 -104.47 -7.65
C PHE A 509 12.83 -104.08 -8.46
N PHE A 510 11.76 -103.64 -7.84
CA PHE A 510 10.55 -103.18 -8.50
C PHE A 510 10.77 -102.03 -9.48
N PHE A 511 11.61 -101.08 -9.09
CA PHE A 511 11.91 -99.95 -9.97
C PHE A 511 12.83 -100.39 -11.14
N ARG A 512 13.73 -101.41 -10.96
CA ARG A 512 14.53 -101.96 -12.06
C ARG A 512 13.61 -102.69 -13.14
N TRP A 513 12.58 -103.37 -12.71
CA TRP A 513 11.61 -103.97 -13.61
C TRP A 513 10.75 -102.93 -14.36
N GLN A 514 10.24 -101.92 -13.69
CA GLN A 514 9.54 -100.81 -14.30
C GLN A 514 10.44 -99.99 -15.29
N ARG A 515 11.70 -99.87 -15.03
CA ARG A 515 12.69 -99.17 -15.89
C ARG A 515 12.74 -99.86 -17.27
N GLY A 516 12.90 -101.18 -17.30
CA GLY A 516 12.95 -101.97 -18.59
C GLY A 516 11.68 -101.79 -19.42
N TRP A 517 10.53 -101.71 -18.77
CA TRP A 517 9.28 -101.50 -19.48
C TRP A 517 9.12 -100.06 -20.02
N ARG A 518 9.56 -99.12 -19.30
CA ARG A 518 9.61 -97.63 -19.66
C ARG A 518 10.63 -97.34 -20.72
N GLU A 519 11.78 -97.99 -20.70
CA GLU A 519 12.83 -97.87 -21.74
C GLU A 519 12.32 -98.37 -23.08
N ARG A 520 11.65 -99.49 -23.11
CA ARG A 520 10.98 -100.00 -24.35
C ARG A 520 9.89 -99.06 -24.85
N ARG A 521 9.07 -98.56 -23.98
CA ARG A 521 8.05 -97.55 -24.35
C ARG A 521 8.63 -96.23 -24.92
N LEU A 522 9.74 -95.75 -24.36
CA LEU A 522 10.45 -94.60 -24.89
C LEU A 522 11.08 -94.89 -26.26
N SER A 523 11.63 -96.06 -26.49
CA SER A 523 12.17 -96.47 -27.77
C SER A 523 11.08 -96.48 -28.85
N THR A 524 9.85 -97.04 -28.60
CA THR A 524 8.73 -97.00 -29.51
C THR A 524 8.25 -95.60 -29.80
N LEU A 525 8.21 -94.70 -28.79
CA LEU A 525 7.85 -93.32 -29.01
C LEU A 525 8.86 -92.55 -29.87
N ARG A 526 10.16 -92.87 -29.73
CA ARG A 526 11.23 -92.30 -30.58
C ARG A 526 11.15 -92.80 -32.03
N GLU A 527 10.83 -94.06 -32.22
CA GLU A 527 10.58 -94.59 -33.53
C GLU A 527 9.36 -93.97 -34.22
N GLN A 528 8.25 -93.79 -33.42
CA GLN A 528 7.06 -93.02 -33.92
C GLN A 528 7.39 -91.57 -34.22
N LEU A 529 8.14 -90.89 -33.37
CA LEU A 529 8.56 -89.51 -33.60
C LEU A 529 9.46 -89.39 -34.84
N ALA A 530 10.38 -90.35 -35.07
CA ALA A 530 11.25 -90.39 -36.20
C ALA A 530 10.46 -90.65 -37.51
N VAL A 531 9.40 -91.39 -37.47
CA VAL A 531 8.50 -91.64 -38.63
C VAL A 531 7.71 -90.36 -38.89
N ALA A 532 7.07 -89.80 -37.83
CA ALA A 532 6.27 -88.64 -37.96
C ALA A 532 7.14 -87.38 -38.44
N ALA A 533 8.37 -87.30 -38.01
CA ALA A 533 9.33 -86.28 -38.44
C ALA A 533 9.68 -86.40 -39.96
N ARG A 534 9.82 -87.64 -40.43
CA ARG A 534 10.05 -87.87 -41.87
C ARG A 534 8.80 -87.54 -42.73
N ASP A 535 7.61 -87.92 -42.18
CA ASP A 535 6.32 -87.65 -42.85
C ASP A 535 6.04 -86.14 -42.87
N ALA A 536 6.28 -85.47 -41.76
CA ALA A 536 6.20 -83.98 -41.67
C ALA A 536 7.14 -83.29 -42.63
N GLY A 537 8.40 -83.80 -42.77
CA GLY A 537 9.37 -83.26 -43.75
C GLY A 537 8.91 -83.45 -45.21
N ARG A 538 8.29 -84.56 -45.54
CA ARG A 538 7.71 -84.78 -46.88
C ARG A 538 6.49 -83.91 -47.18
N VAL A 539 5.63 -83.73 -46.18
CA VAL A 539 4.40 -82.92 -46.30
C VAL A 539 4.81 -81.46 -46.38
N GLU A 540 5.81 -81.04 -45.63
CA GLU A 540 6.36 -79.68 -45.67
C GLU A 540 7.00 -79.32 -47.05
N GLN A 541 7.73 -80.27 -47.62
CA GLN A 541 8.26 -80.11 -48.96
C GLN A 541 7.17 -80.04 -50.03
N ALA A 542 6.14 -80.91 -49.90
CA ALA A 542 5.01 -80.87 -50.83
C ALA A 542 4.19 -79.55 -50.71
N TYR A 543 3.98 -79.10 -49.45
CA TYR A 543 3.29 -77.85 -49.21
C TYR A 543 4.14 -76.68 -49.81
N ALA A 544 5.44 -76.67 -49.54
CA ALA A 544 6.35 -75.64 -50.08
C ALA A 544 6.35 -75.61 -51.65
N ALA A 545 6.34 -76.77 -52.26
CA ALA A 545 6.27 -76.88 -53.72
C ALA A 545 4.95 -76.38 -54.32
N ILE A 546 3.83 -76.69 -53.66
CA ILE A 546 2.47 -76.16 -54.07
C ILE A 546 2.44 -74.65 -53.88
N ARG A 547 2.95 -74.17 -52.71
CA ARG A 547 3.00 -72.78 -52.42
C ARG A 547 3.87 -72.01 -53.42
N ALA A 548 5.04 -72.53 -53.77
CA ALA A 548 5.93 -71.95 -54.80
C ALA A 548 5.21 -71.91 -56.21
N ARG A 549 4.43 -72.86 -56.49
CA ARG A 549 3.61 -72.87 -57.76
C ARG A 549 2.51 -71.83 -57.70
N VAL A 550 1.84 -71.66 -56.57
CA VAL A 550 0.81 -70.64 -56.37
C VAL A 550 1.41 -69.26 -56.52
N ASP A 551 2.57 -69.00 -55.83
CA ASP A 551 3.30 -67.74 -55.89
C ASP A 551 3.79 -67.43 -57.32
N ALA A 552 4.31 -68.49 -58.08
CA ALA A 552 4.73 -68.31 -59.47
C ALA A 552 3.55 -67.99 -60.40
N LEU A 553 2.38 -68.60 -60.16
CA LEU A 553 1.15 -68.39 -60.95
C LEU A 553 0.62 -66.99 -60.71
N ALA A 554 0.63 -66.51 -59.49
CA ALA A 554 0.24 -65.15 -59.15
C ALA A 554 1.21 -64.16 -59.73
N ALA A 555 2.53 -64.39 -59.67
CA ALA A 555 3.56 -63.51 -60.26
C ALA A 555 3.53 -63.47 -61.80
N ALA A 556 3.14 -64.50 -62.47
CA ALA A 556 3.03 -64.60 -63.94
C ALA A 556 1.75 -63.98 -64.50
N ASP A 557 0.75 -63.72 -63.70
CA ASP A 557 -0.53 -63.16 -64.11
C ASP A 557 -0.39 -61.66 -64.44
N PRO A 558 -0.68 -61.18 -65.64
CA PRO A 558 -0.57 -59.74 -65.99
C PRO A 558 -1.53 -58.87 -65.26
N GLU A 559 -2.71 -59.36 -64.84
CA GLU A 559 -3.67 -58.59 -64.05
C GLU A 559 -3.19 -58.41 -62.65
N VAL A 560 -2.60 -59.40 -61.99
CA VAL A 560 -1.98 -59.35 -60.70
C VAL A 560 -0.81 -58.28 -60.72
N SER A 561 0.09 -58.34 -61.69
CA SER A 561 1.18 -57.42 -61.85
C SER A 561 0.69 -56.02 -62.11
N SER A 562 -0.33 -55.79 -62.88
CA SER A 562 -0.93 -54.46 -63.15
C SER A 562 -1.60 -53.92 -61.89
N ARG A 563 -2.33 -54.73 -61.10
CA ARG A 563 -2.97 -54.33 -59.87
C ARG A 563 -1.95 -54.05 -58.75
N ALA A 564 -0.87 -54.80 -58.67
CA ALA A 564 0.24 -54.58 -57.80
C ALA A 564 0.89 -53.22 -58.07
N ALA A 565 1.21 -52.92 -59.33
CA ALA A 565 1.76 -51.64 -59.74
C ALA A 565 0.80 -50.47 -59.42
N ALA A 566 -0.53 -50.66 -59.60
CA ALA A 566 -1.52 -49.63 -59.24
C ALA A 566 -1.62 -49.43 -57.73
N ARG A 567 -1.55 -50.50 -56.92
CA ARG A 567 -1.49 -50.39 -55.47
C ARG A 567 -0.21 -49.66 -54.98
N ASP A 568 0.94 -50.01 -55.58
CA ASP A 568 2.22 -49.39 -55.23
C ASP A 568 2.27 -47.88 -55.62
N ALA A 569 1.72 -47.55 -56.78
CA ALA A 569 1.56 -46.17 -57.19
C ALA A 569 0.63 -45.36 -56.24
N ALA A 570 -0.48 -45.98 -55.83
CA ALA A 570 -1.37 -45.36 -54.82
C ALA A 570 -0.68 -45.22 -53.46
N ALA A 571 0.11 -46.18 -53.02
CA ALA A 571 0.88 -46.12 -51.79
C ALA A 571 1.94 -45.03 -51.82
N GLU A 572 2.65 -44.90 -52.97
CA GLU A 572 3.63 -43.82 -53.14
C GLU A 572 2.95 -42.43 -53.13
N ALA A 573 1.79 -42.29 -53.75
CA ALA A 573 1.02 -41.05 -53.72
C ALA A 573 0.60 -40.70 -52.26
N ARG A 574 0.09 -41.71 -51.51
CA ARG A 574 -0.25 -41.52 -50.08
C ARG A 574 0.98 -41.08 -49.28
N ASP A 575 2.13 -41.70 -49.43
CA ASP A 575 3.35 -41.42 -48.70
C ASP A 575 3.89 -40.00 -49.00
N LYS A 576 3.72 -39.52 -50.21
CA LYS A 576 4.01 -38.12 -50.61
C LYS A 576 3.10 -37.15 -49.81
N VAL A 577 1.82 -37.41 -49.76
CA VAL A 577 0.87 -36.57 -48.95
C VAL A 577 1.20 -36.63 -47.46
N LEU A 578 1.51 -37.80 -46.93
CA LEU A 578 1.91 -37.95 -45.52
C LEU A 578 3.22 -37.19 -45.19
N THR A 579 4.12 -37.01 -46.15
CA THR A 579 5.33 -36.20 -46.01
C THR A 579 4.97 -34.72 -45.83
N GLU A 580 4.01 -34.20 -46.60
CA GLU A 580 3.51 -32.83 -46.42
C GLU A 580 2.73 -32.66 -45.14
N VAL A 581 1.94 -33.68 -44.70
CA VAL A 581 1.31 -33.73 -43.38
C VAL A 581 2.36 -33.60 -42.29
N ALA A 582 3.43 -34.39 -42.35
CA ALA A 582 4.52 -34.35 -41.38
C ALA A 582 5.20 -32.96 -41.29
N ARG A 583 5.46 -32.38 -42.47
CA ARG A 583 6.03 -31.03 -42.58
C ARG A 583 5.13 -29.97 -41.95
N ALA A 584 3.84 -29.97 -42.28
CA ALA A 584 2.86 -29.05 -41.77
C ALA A 584 2.71 -29.16 -40.23
N ALA A 585 2.62 -30.41 -39.73
CA ALA A 585 2.54 -30.68 -38.33
C ALA A 585 3.76 -30.19 -37.55
N GLU A 586 4.97 -30.36 -38.09
CA GLU A 586 6.19 -29.86 -37.42
C GLU A 586 6.25 -28.35 -37.41
N MET A 587 5.78 -27.65 -38.44
CA MET A 587 5.69 -26.19 -38.43
C MET A 587 4.73 -25.67 -37.37
N VAL A 588 3.56 -26.29 -37.16
CA VAL A 588 2.63 -25.96 -36.08
C VAL A 588 3.26 -26.28 -34.74
N ARG A 589 3.85 -27.47 -34.61
CA ARG A 589 4.49 -27.95 -33.37
C ARG A 589 5.64 -27.04 -32.94
N ALA A 590 6.53 -26.65 -33.87
CA ALA A 590 7.64 -25.76 -33.60
C ALA A 590 7.15 -24.40 -33.03
N THR A 591 6.03 -23.90 -33.56
CA THR A 591 5.44 -22.64 -33.10
C THR A 591 4.78 -22.82 -31.71
N LEU A 592 4.16 -23.98 -31.43
CA LEU A 592 3.45 -24.21 -30.16
C LEU A 592 4.36 -24.61 -29.00
N ARG A 593 5.46 -25.34 -29.26
CA ARG A 593 6.40 -25.84 -28.19
C ARG A 593 6.82 -24.81 -27.14
N PRO A 594 7.08 -23.53 -27.48
CA PRO A 594 7.47 -22.55 -26.47
C PRO A 594 6.37 -22.17 -25.46
N VAL A 595 5.10 -22.46 -25.76
CA VAL A 595 3.93 -21.97 -25.00
C VAL A 595 2.96 -23.06 -24.55
N VAL A 596 2.95 -24.21 -25.23
CA VAL A 596 2.07 -25.35 -24.90
C VAL A 596 2.87 -26.65 -25.03
N PRO A 597 2.76 -27.59 -24.11
CA PRO A 597 3.33 -28.94 -24.27
C PRO A 597 2.65 -29.64 -25.44
N VAL A 598 3.44 -30.20 -26.35
CA VAL A 598 2.99 -30.93 -27.52
C VAL A 598 3.79 -32.20 -27.65
N SER A 599 3.15 -33.32 -28.03
CA SER A 599 3.74 -34.64 -28.20
C SER A 599 4.89 -34.58 -29.23
N ALA A 600 6.02 -35.26 -28.91
CA ALA A 600 7.24 -35.18 -29.71
C ALA A 600 7.35 -36.28 -30.81
N GLY A 601 6.54 -37.34 -30.75
CA GLY A 601 6.62 -38.48 -31.65
C GLY A 601 6.09 -38.21 -33.05
N THR A 602 6.67 -38.88 -34.08
CA THR A 602 6.12 -38.89 -35.44
C THR A 602 5.10 -40.03 -35.56
N PRO A 603 3.82 -39.76 -35.90
CA PRO A 603 2.82 -40.77 -36.09
C PRO A 603 3.21 -41.75 -37.19
N VAL A 604 2.86 -43.03 -37.01
CA VAL A 604 3.19 -44.12 -37.97
C VAL A 604 1.99 -44.49 -38.82
N ASP A 605 0.80 -44.09 -38.48
CA ASP A 605 -0.44 -44.39 -39.15
C ASP A 605 -1.41 -43.19 -39.20
N LEU A 606 -2.34 -43.20 -40.11
CA LEU A 606 -3.31 -42.14 -40.31
C LEU A 606 -4.17 -41.83 -39.05
N PRO A 607 -4.67 -42.80 -38.28
CA PRO A 607 -5.39 -42.50 -37.03
C PRO A 607 -4.55 -41.71 -36.01
N ARG A 608 -3.28 -42.01 -35.89
CA ARG A 608 -2.35 -41.25 -35.02
C ARG A 608 -2.05 -39.85 -35.53
N TRP A 609 -2.00 -39.67 -36.87
CA TRP A 609 -1.94 -38.33 -37.45
C TRP A 609 -3.19 -37.50 -37.16
N MET A 610 -4.37 -38.11 -37.19
CA MET A 610 -5.62 -37.46 -36.82
C MET A 610 -5.66 -37.09 -35.32
N ALA A 611 -5.18 -37.98 -34.47
CA ALA A 611 -5.07 -37.70 -33.02
C ALA A 611 -4.09 -36.52 -32.76
N LEU A 612 -2.95 -36.51 -33.46
CA LEU A 612 -2.00 -35.37 -33.35
C LEU A 612 -2.62 -34.06 -33.84
N HIS A 613 -3.39 -34.10 -34.94
CA HIS A 613 -4.11 -32.93 -35.44
C HIS A 613 -5.10 -32.39 -34.40
N GLN A 614 -5.84 -33.22 -33.70
CA GLN A 614 -6.73 -32.80 -32.60
C GLN A 614 -5.94 -32.18 -31.44
N GLU A 615 -4.80 -32.76 -31.05
CA GLU A 615 -3.91 -32.24 -30.03
C GLU A 615 -3.38 -30.83 -30.42
N LEU A 616 -2.89 -30.68 -31.66
CA LEU A 616 -2.39 -29.41 -32.19
C LEU A 616 -3.49 -28.35 -32.27
N THR A 617 -4.72 -28.74 -32.67
CA THR A 617 -5.88 -27.85 -32.69
C THR A 617 -6.21 -27.32 -31.28
N ALA A 618 -6.28 -28.22 -30.29
CA ALA A 618 -6.48 -27.83 -28.90
C ALA A 618 -5.35 -26.96 -28.35
N GLY A 619 -4.09 -27.31 -28.71
CA GLY A 619 -2.92 -26.52 -28.34
C GLY A 619 -2.95 -25.10 -28.90
N LEU A 620 -3.33 -24.95 -30.16
CA LEU A 620 -3.45 -23.63 -30.81
C LEU A 620 -4.57 -22.79 -30.17
N ALA A 621 -5.72 -23.40 -29.90
CA ALA A 621 -6.82 -22.74 -29.20
C ALA A 621 -6.40 -22.27 -27.79
N LEU A 622 -5.65 -23.09 -27.05
CA LEU A 622 -5.10 -22.74 -25.74
C LEU A 622 -4.08 -21.61 -25.83
N ALA A 623 -3.16 -21.65 -26.81
CA ALA A 623 -2.15 -20.59 -27.02
C ALA A 623 -2.82 -19.23 -27.32
N ARG A 624 -3.83 -19.23 -28.20
CA ARG A 624 -4.63 -18.03 -28.53
C ARG A 624 -5.40 -17.49 -27.33
N SER A 625 -5.99 -18.38 -26.53
CA SER A 625 -6.68 -17.99 -25.29
C SER A 625 -5.72 -17.35 -24.27
N ARG A 626 -4.54 -17.97 -24.09
CA ARG A 626 -3.50 -17.41 -23.21
C ARG A 626 -2.99 -16.07 -23.70
N ALA A 627 -2.77 -15.91 -25.00
CA ALA A 627 -2.34 -14.66 -25.62
C ALA A 627 -3.36 -13.54 -25.37
N ARG A 628 -4.64 -13.83 -25.59
CA ARG A 628 -5.74 -12.88 -25.37
C ARG A 628 -5.86 -12.49 -23.89
N LEU A 629 -5.86 -13.45 -22.98
CA LEU A 629 -5.94 -13.20 -21.54
C LEU A 629 -4.75 -12.39 -21.04
N LEU A 630 -3.53 -12.70 -21.49
CA LEU A 630 -2.36 -11.93 -21.13
C LEU A 630 -2.43 -10.49 -21.65
N ALA A 631 -2.86 -10.30 -22.90
CA ALA A 631 -3.03 -8.98 -23.49
C ALA A 631 -4.09 -8.15 -22.74
N GLN A 632 -5.25 -8.73 -22.44
CA GLN A 632 -6.29 -8.09 -21.62
C GLN A 632 -5.79 -7.72 -20.23
N TRP A 633 -5.15 -8.66 -19.56
CA TRP A 633 -4.61 -8.42 -18.22
C TRP A 633 -3.53 -7.31 -18.21
N ARG A 634 -2.63 -7.30 -19.21
CA ARG A 634 -1.63 -6.22 -19.33
C ARG A 634 -2.29 -4.86 -19.61
N ALA A 635 -3.34 -4.81 -20.40
CA ALA A 635 -4.13 -3.60 -20.62
C ALA A 635 -4.77 -3.12 -19.32
N GLU A 636 -5.42 -4.01 -18.57
CA GLU A 636 -6.00 -3.70 -17.26
C GLU A 636 -4.97 -3.20 -16.26
N VAL A 637 -3.78 -3.84 -16.17
CA VAL A 637 -2.68 -3.38 -15.31
C VAL A 637 -2.19 -1.99 -15.72
N THR A 638 -2.24 -1.68 -17.03
CA THR A 638 -1.83 -0.37 -17.53
C THR A 638 -2.87 0.71 -17.27
N GLU A 639 -4.16 0.39 -17.32
CA GLU A 639 -5.27 1.34 -17.18
C GLU A 639 -5.77 1.50 -15.74
N ALA A 640 -5.61 0.47 -14.88
CA ALA A 640 -6.19 0.41 -13.54
C ALA A 640 -5.34 1.12 -12.46
N GLU A 641 -4.78 2.29 -12.75
CA GLU A 641 -3.90 3.03 -11.83
C GLU A 641 -4.56 3.28 -10.46
N GLN A 642 -5.82 3.72 -10.44
CA GLN A 642 -6.53 4.05 -9.20
C GLN A 642 -6.88 2.82 -8.34
N ASP A 643 -7.17 1.69 -8.95
CA ASP A 643 -7.49 0.47 -8.22
C ASP A 643 -6.21 -0.15 -7.60
N LEU A 644 -5.08 -0.08 -8.31
CA LEU A 644 -3.78 -0.47 -7.78
C LEU A 644 -3.37 0.40 -6.57
N HIS A 645 -3.61 1.71 -6.61
CA HIS A 645 -3.39 2.61 -5.47
C HIS A 645 -4.17 2.16 -4.22
N ARG A 646 -5.46 1.85 -4.38
CA ARG A 646 -6.30 1.40 -3.25
C ARG A 646 -5.85 0.06 -2.69
N GLU A 647 -5.56 -0.89 -3.57
CA GLU A 647 -5.14 -2.22 -3.14
C GLU A 647 -3.78 -2.16 -2.45
N LEU A 648 -2.82 -1.38 -2.95
CA LEU A 648 -1.54 -1.20 -2.29
C LEU A 648 -1.70 -0.66 -0.86
N VAL A 649 -2.51 0.38 -0.67
CA VAL A 649 -2.79 0.93 0.66
C VAL A 649 -3.55 -0.07 1.53
N ARG A 650 -4.45 -0.85 0.96
CA ARG A 650 -5.24 -1.86 1.67
C ARG A 650 -4.38 -3.02 2.19
N TYR A 651 -3.35 -3.42 1.43
CA TYR A 651 -2.44 -4.51 1.80
C TYR A 651 -1.15 -4.04 2.49
N ALA A 652 -0.99 -2.73 2.71
CA ALA A 652 0.13 -2.22 3.47
C ALA A 652 0.02 -2.62 4.96
N ASP A 653 1.16 -3.05 5.53
CA ASP A 653 1.26 -3.33 6.96
C ASP A 653 1.29 -2.02 7.76
N VAL A 654 1.92 -0.99 7.18
CA VAL A 654 2.08 0.33 7.77
C VAL A 654 1.62 1.41 6.79
N VAL A 655 0.73 2.26 7.26
CA VAL A 655 0.33 3.49 6.55
C VAL A 655 0.84 4.68 7.35
N ALA A 656 1.54 5.59 6.68
CA ALA A 656 2.13 6.75 7.32
C ALA A 656 1.61 8.05 6.69
N ALA A 657 1.06 8.93 7.51
CA ALA A 657 0.51 10.22 7.09
C ALA A 657 0.57 11.23 8.24
N THR A 658 0.48 12.53 7.94
CA THR A 658 0.24 13.53 9.00
C THR A 658 -1.18 13.37 9.58
N CYS A 659 -1.44 13.84 10.80
CA CYS A 659 -2.75 13.72 11.44
C CYS A 659 -3.89 14.16 10.52
N ILE A 660 -3.80 15.34 9.95
CA ILE A 660 -4.79 15.87 9.00
C ILE A 660 -4.75 15.11 7.66
N GLY A 661 -3.56 14.68 7.22
CA GLY A 661 -3.38 13.87 6.01
C GLY A 661 -4.22 12.59 6.02
N THR A 662 -4.43 12.00 7.20
CA THR A 662 -5.24 10.78 7.35
C THR A 662 -6.70 10.97 6.94
N ALA A 663 -7.27 12.17 7.07
CA ALA A 663 -8.65 12.46 6.69
C ALA A 663 -8.78 13.15 5.34
N THR A 664 -7.74 13.87 4.89
CA THR A 664 -7.83 14.68 3.67
C THR A 664 -7.45 13.91 2.41
N THR A 665 -6.92 12.70 2.53
CA THR A 665 -6.54 11.86 1.40
C THR A 665 -7.62 10.82 1.12
N ALA A 666 -8.14 10.83 -0.11
CA ALA A 666 -9.21 9.92 -0.54
C ALA A 666 -8.81 8.43 -0.46
N LEU A 667 -7.51 8.13 -0.62
CA LEU A 667 -6.96 6.78 -0.53
C LEU A 667 -7.15 6.14 0.85
N LEU A 668 -7.23 6.96 1.92
CA LEU A 668 -7.42 6.49 3.29
C LEU A 668 -8.89 6.50 3.73
N ALA A 669 -9.82 6.89 2.86
CA ALA A 669 -11.23 6.93 3.19
C ALA A 669 -11.76 5.52 3.49
N GLY A 670 -12.39 5.36 4.65
CA GLY A 670 -12.98 4.07 5.07
C GLY A 670 -11.98 3.00 5.50
N LEU A 671 -10.69 3.34 5.69
CA LEU A 671 -9.71 2.43 6.28
C LEU A 671 -9.67 2.58 7.80
N ASP A 672 -9.72 1.45 8.48
CA ASP A 672 -9.54 1.32 9.92
C ASP A 672 -8.18 0.67 10.24
N PHE A 673 -7.62 1.00 11.39
CA PHE A 673 -6.32 0.52 11.83
C PHE A 673 -6.43 -0.21 13.17
N ASP A 674 -5.63 -1.26 13.33
CA ASP A 674 -5.57 -1.96 14.61
C ASP A 674 -4.84 -1.13 15.66
N LEU A 675 -3.83 -0.37 15.22
CA LEU A 675 -2.98 0.45 16.08
C LEU A 675 -2.66 1.77 15.39
N ALA A 676 -2.88 2.90 16.06
CA ALA A 676 -2.28 4.18 15.70
C ALA A 676 -1.10 4.50 16.62
N ILE A 677 0.03 4.85 16.03
CA ILE A 677 1.19 5.39 16.78
C ILE A 677 1.35 6.84 16.38
N VAL A 678 1.18 7.71 17.36
CA VAL A 678 1.23 9.16 17.17
C VAL A 678 2.52 9.68 17.77
N ASP A 679 3.45 10.10 16.91
CA ASP A 679 4.71 10.74 17.37
C ASP A 679 4.52 12.24 17.57
N GLU A 680 5.30 12.83 18.47
CA GLU A 680 5.23 14.25 18.89
C GLU A 680 3.82 14.66 19.37
N ALA A 681 3.09 13.75 20.04
CA ALA A 681 1.72 13.97 20.50
C ALA A 681 1.55 15.15 21.46
N GLY A 682 2.62 15.58 22.15
CA GLY A 682 2.64 16.78 23.01
C GLY A 682 2.40 18.10 22.25
N GLN A 683 2.55 18.10 20.93
CA GLN A 683 2.44 19.28 20.06
C GLN A 683 1.18 19.28 19.22
N ILE A 684 0.39 18.24 19.31
CA ILE A 684 -0.83 18.08 18.50
C ILE A 684 -2.01 18.64 19.27
N SER A 685 -2.77 19.52 18.63
CA SER A 685 -4.03 20.03 19.17
C SER A 685 -5.05 18.89 19.35
N THR A 686 -5.93 19.01 20.33
CA THR A 686 -6.98 18.01 20.54
C THR A 686 -7.80 17.73 19.26
N PRO A 687 -8.26 18.74 18.49
CA PRO A 687 -8.99 18.48 17.25
C PRO A 687 -8.18 17.72 16.19
N ASP A 688 -6.86 17.98 16.09
CA ASP A 688 -6.01 17.29 15.12
C ASP A 688 -5.72 15.84 15.53
N LEU A 689 -5.55 15.60 16.82
CA LEU A 689 -5.31 14.27 17.37
C LEU A 689 -6.52 13.34 17.18
N LEU A 690 -7.75 13.88 17.28
CA LEU A 690 -8.97 13.10 17.07
C LEU A 690 -9.04 12.49 15.68
N VAL A 691 -8.51 13.17 14.66
CA VAL A 691 -8.62 12.75 13.25
C VAL A 691 -8.04 11.35 13.00
N PRO A 692 -6.82 10.99 13.42
CA PRO A 692 -6.32 9.62 13.35
C PRO A 692 -6.95 8.69 14.41
N LEU A 693 -7.28 9.17 15.62
CA LEU A 693 -7.75 8.31 16.70
C LEU A 693 -9.12 7.68 16.41
N VAL A 694 -10.04 8.40 15.76
CA VAL A 694 -11.36 7.85 15.42
C VAL A 694 -11.30 6.66 14.44
N ARG A 695 -10.14 6.45 13.79
CA ARG A 695 -9.88 5.39 12.81
C ARG A 695 -9.07 4.21 13.35
N ALA A 696 -8.67 4.25 14.61
CA ALA A 696 -7.84 3.22 15.21
C ALA A 696 -8.56 2.53 16.38
N ARG A 697 -8.36 1.22 16.50
CA ARG A 697 -8.92 0.45 17.60
C ARG A 697 -8.23 0.77 18.92
N ARG A 698 -6.92 0.98 18.90
CA ARG A 698 -6.09 1.37 20.02
C ARG A 698 -5.00 2.33 19.58
N ALA A 699 -4.43 3.07 20.49
CA ALA A 699 -3.40 4.03 20.14
C ALA A 699 -2.26 4.10 21.17
N VAL A 700 -1.06 4.43 20.66
CA VAL A 700 0.10 4.78 21.46
C VAL A 700 0.45 6.23 21.13
N LEU A 701 0.33 7.10 22.12
CA LEU A 701 0.71 8.50 22.00
C LEU A 701 2.11 8.67 22.58
N VAL A 702 3.06 9.01 21.72
CA VAL A 702 4.45 9.28 22.11
C VAL A 702 4.70 10.77 21.99
N GLY A 703 5.15 11.40 23.03
CA GLY A 703 5.33 12.84 23.02
C GLY A 703 6.07 13.35 24.25
N ASP A 704 6.18 14.67 24.31
CA ASP A 704 6.80 15.36 25.44
C ASP A 704 6.09 16.70 25.68
N HIS A 705 5.31 16.77 26.73
CA HIS A 705 4.55 17.97 27.09
C HIS A 705 5.40 19.03 27.83
N HIS A 706 6.65 18.71 28.14
CA HIS A 706 7.64 19.66 28.63
C HIS A 706 8.42 20.35 27.50
N GLN A 707 8.17 19.95 26.25
CA GLN A 707 8.59 20.66 25.03
C GLN A 707 7.46 21.56 24.51
N LEU A 708 7.55 22.04 23.26
CA LEU A 708 6.59 22.99 22.72
C LEU A 708 5.13 22.46 22.79
N PRO A 709 4.19 23.32 23.22
CA PRO A 709 2.77 23.02 23.13
C PRO A 709 2.28 23.07 21.67
N PRO A 710 1.01 22.72 21.40
CA PRO A 710 0.39 22.94 20.10
C PRO A 710 0.56 24.40 19.65
N PHE A 711 0.87 24.58 18.36
CA PHE A 711 1.00 25.92 17.80
C PHE A 711 -0.36 26.66 17.86
N LEU A 712 -0.34 27.86 18.41
CA LEU A 712 -1.50 28.72 18.52
C LEU A 712 -1.22 30.04 17.80
N ASP A 713 -2.00 30.36 16.78
CA ASP A 713 -1.91 31.63 16.07
C ASP A 713 -2.25 32.80 17.01
N HIS A 714 -1.61 33.97 16.78
CA HIS A 714 -1.75 35.13 17.64
C HIS A 714 -3.19 35.63 17.74
N GLU A 715 -3.93 35.65 16.61
CA GLU A 715 -5.32 36.07 16.59
C GLU A 715 -6.22 35.12 17.37
N VAL A 716 -5.97 33.80 17.26
CA VAL A 716 -6.68 32.78 18.03
C VAL A 716 -6.34 32.91 19.52
N ALA A 717 -5.07 33.19 19.87
CA ALA A 717 -4.66 33.41 21.26
C ALA A 717 -5.34 34.66 21.83
N SER A 718 -5.36 35.75 21.08
CA SER A 718 -6.03 37.01 21.47
C SER A 718 -7.54 36.84 21.66
N TRP A 719 -8.19 36.08 20.75
CA TRP A 719 -9.59 35.70 20.91
C TRP A 719 -9.81 34.89 22.20
N ALA A 720 -9.00 33.85 22.44
CA ALA A 720 -9.12 33.04 23.64
C ALA A 720 -8.92 33.87 24.93
N ASP A 721 -8.01 34.85 24.92
CA ASP A 721 -7.77 35.75 26.06
C ASP A 721 -8.90 36.76 26.27
N SER A 722 -9.61 37.16 25.20
CA SER A 722 -10.77 38.07 25.26
C SER A 722 -12.04 37.43 25.81
N LEU A 723 -12.10 36.08 25.91
CA LEU A 723 -13.25 35.39 26.48
C LEU A 723 -13.42 35.78 27.96
N PRO A 724 -14.68 35.94 28.44
CA PRO A 724 -14.93 36.42 29.81
C PRO A 724 -14.38 35.48 30.86
N SER A 725 -13.67 36.04 31.85
CA SER A 725 -13.15 35.32 33.00
C SER A 725 -14.20 35.39 34.12
N GLY A 726 -15.14 34.41 34.18
CA GLY A 726 -16.17 34.33 35.23
C GLY A 726 -15.79 33.33 36.31
N THR A 727 -16.36 33.52 37.50
CA THR A 727 -16.19 32.66 38.69
C THR A 727 -16.96 31.34 38.61
N ALA A 728 -17.84 31.14 37.62
CA ALA A 728 -18.49 29.86 37.33
C ALA A 728 -17.62 29.02 36.38
N PRO A 729 -17.77 27.70 36.28
CA PRO A 729 -17.10 26.88 35.30
C PRO A 729 -17.59 27.30 33.89
N SER A 730 -17.06 28.42 33.40
CA SER A 730 -17.38 28.98 32.12
C SER A 730 -16.66 28.16 31.02
N ASN A 731 -17.31 27.93 29.89
CA ASN A 731 -16.70 27.36 28.68
C ASN A 731 -15.38 28.05 28.31
N ALA A 732 -15.22 29.33 28.66
CA ALA A 732 -14.03 30.12 28.38
C ALA A 732 -12.73 29.54 29.01
N GLY A 733 -12.77 29.04 30.23
CA GLY A 733 -11.64 28.37 30.87
C GLY A 733 -11.27 27.08 30.17
N GLN A 734 -12.27 26.29 29.80
CA GLN A 734 -12.09 25.03 29.07
C GLN A 734 -11.60 25.26 27.63
N ILE A 735 -12.08 26.31 26.97
CA ILE A 735 -11.59 26.73 25.63
C ILE A 735 -10.10 27.08 25.67
N ARG A 736 -9.69 27.91 26.66
CA ARG A 736 -8.28 28.26 26.86
C ARG A 736 -7.41 27.03 27.11
N ASP A 737 -7.88 26.09 27.93
CA ASP A 737 -7.16 24.86 28.24
C ASP A 737 -7.03 23.96 26.98
N LEU A 738 -8.10 23.80 26.18
CA LEU A 738 -8.08 23.05 24.93
C LEU A 738 -7.15 23.64 23.87
N LEU A 739 -7.00 24.97 23.83
CA LEU A 739 -6.16 25.65 22.85
C LEU A 739 -4.69 25.66 23.27
N ARG A 740 -4.38 25.76 24.57
CA ARG A 740 -3.01 25.94 25.09
C ARG A 740 -2.32 24.67 25.47
N ARG A 741 -3.08 23.59 25.76
CA ARG A 741 -2.54 22.29 26.17
C ARG A 741 -2.91 21.21 25.18
N SER A 742 -1.94 20.33 24.88
CA SER A 742 -2.23 19.13 24.09
C SER A 742 -3.11 18.13 24.84
N GLU A 743 -3.84 17.32 24.08
CA GLU A 743 -4.59 16.21 24.70
C GLU A 743 -3.64 15.20 25.36
N PHE A 744 -2.43 15.03 24.83
CA PHE A 744 -1.38 14.21 25.45
C PHE A 744 -1.07 14.69 26.88
N GLU A 745 -0.87 15.98 27.08
CA GLU A 745 -0.61 16.57 28.39
C GLU A 745 -1.77 16.35 29.35
N ARG A 746 -3.00 16.60 28.87
CA ARG A 746 -4.24 16.43 29.68
C ARG A 746 -4.48 15.01 30.10
N LEU A 747 -4.25 14.05 29.20
CA LEU A 747 -4.35 12.62 29.47
C LEU A 747 -3.23 12.16 30.40
N TYR A 748 -1.98 12.54 30.16
CA TYR A 748 -0.82 12.10 30.95
C TYR A 748 -0.93 12.45 32.43
N GLN A 749 -1.56 13.59 32.74
CA GLN A 749 -1.83 14.03 34.12
C GLN A 749 -3.02 13.30 34.76
N GLY A 750 -3.92 12.70 33.97
CA GLY A 750 -5.17 12.15 34.47
C GLY A 750 -5.27 10.63 34.45
N VAL A 751 -4.44 9.93 33.66
CA VAL A 751 -4.48 8.46 33.58
C VAL A 751 -3.61 7.80 34.64
N GLY A 752 -3.92 6.54 34.98
CA GLY A 752 -3.14 5.74 35.90
C GLY A 752 -1.77 5.32 35.40
N ASP A 753 -0.86 4.94 36.28
CA ASP A 753 0.54 4.57 35.99
C ASP A 753 0.68 3.38 35.04
N ALA A 754 -0.33 2.51 34.95
CA ALA A 754 -0.32 1.37 34.04
C ALA A 754 -0.34 1.80 32.57
N ASN A 755 -0.99 2.94 32.25
CA ASN A 755 -1.16 3.44 30.88
C ASN A 755 -0.19 4.56 30.52
N ARG A 756 0.80 4.84 31.37
CA ARG A 756 1.85 5.80 31.10
C ARG A 756 3.24 5.22 31.35
N VAL A 757 4.16 5.53 30.47
CA VAL A 757 5.57 5.16 30.60
C VAL A 757 6.40 6.39 30.33
N MET A 758 7.41 6.64 31.16
CA MET A 758 8.40 7.66 30.93
C MET A 758 9.75 7.02 30.56
N LEU A 759 10.35 7.47 29.47
CA LEU A 759 11.72 7.11 29.10
C LEU A 759 12.69 7.98 29.89
N THR A 760 13.58 7.39 30.66
CA THR A 760 14.43 8.15 31.60
C THR A 760 15.90 8.23 31.16
N VAL A 761 16.35 7.37 30.22
CA VAL A 761 17.74 7.31 29.79
C VAL A 761 17.93 8.12 28.52
N GLN A 762 18.62 9.25 28.64
CA GLN A 762 18.96 10.09 27.49
C GLN A 762 20.42 9.85 27.03
N ARG A 763 20.66 9.95 25.70
CA ARG A 763 21.96 9.66 25.06
C ARG A 763 22.44 10.77 24.13
N ARG A 764 21.74 11.93 24.16
CA ARG A 764 22.04 13.07 23.29
C ARG A 764 22.96 14.08 23.93
N MET A 765 22.57 14.57 25.12
CA MET A 765 23.19 15.72 25.76
C MET A 765 24.34 15.30 26.67
N PRO A 766 25.42 16.10 26.75
CA PRO A 766 26.41 16.01 27.84
C PRO A 766 25.74 16.12 29.21
N GLU A 767 26.36 15.51 30.22
CA GLU A 767 25.78 15.41 31.57
C GLU A 767 25.42 16.76 32.19
N VAL A 768 26.19 17.79 31.96
CA VAL A 768 25.94 19.14 32.49
C VAL A 768 24.62 19.69 31.97
N LEU A 769 24.39 19.60 30.65
CA LEU A 769 23.13 20.00 30.03
C LEU A 769 21.96 19.16 30.52
N ALA A 770 22.15 17.84 30.52
CA ALA A 770 21.12 16.91 30.93
C ALA A 770 20.71 17.08 32.38
N ARG A 771 21.64 17.40 33.28
CA ARG A 771 21.37 17.67 34.70
C ARG A 771 20.48 18.91 34.85
N PHE A 772 20.80 20.00 34.17
CA PHE A 772 19.96 21.21 34.18
C PHE A 772 18.55 20.90 33.65
N VAL A 773 18.46 20.30 32.49
CA VAL A 773 17.20 19.94 31.84
C VAL A 773 16.40 19.00 32.72
N SER A 774 17.03 17.97 33.29
CA SER A 774 16.40 16.99 34.20
C SER A 774 15.78 17.66 35.41
N THR A 775 16.57 18.49 36.11
CA THR A 775 16.11 19.14 37.32
C THR A 775 15.03 20.19 37.06
N SER A 776 15.19 20.98 35.99
CA SER A 776 14.26 22.09 35.72
C SER A 776 12.93 21.68 35.12
N PHE A 777 12.91 20.58 34.35
CA PHE A 777 11.72 20.20 33.56
C PHE A 777 11.18 18.79 33.83
N TYR A 778 12.04 17.87 34.29
CA TYR A 778 11.67 16.45 34.42
C TYR A 778 11.82 15.89 35.86
N GLY A 779 11.81 16.76 36.87
CA GLY A 779 11.83 16.37 38.27
C GLY A 779 13.12 15.61 38.71
N GLY A 780 14.22 15.79 38.01
CA GLY A 780 15.50 15.18 38.32
C GLY A 780 15.66 13.69 37.93
N VAL A 781 14.71 13.11 37.21
CA VAL A 781 14.66 11.66 36.92
C VAL A 781 15.46 11.19 35.70
N LEU A 782 15.91 12.12 34.84
CA LEU A 782 16.66 11.73 33.64
C LEU A 782 18.07 11.25 34.00
N ARG A 783 18.48 10.13 33.42
CA ARG A 783 19.81 9.56 33.48
C ARG A 783 20.54 9.78 32.17
N THR A 784 21.84 10.00 32.26
CA THR A 784 22.64 10.30 31.08
C THR A 784 23.58 9.14 30.76
N GLU A 785 23.47 8.61 29.53
CA GLU A 785 24.43 7.67 28.95
C GLU A 785 25.05 8.34 27.70
N HIS A 786 25.77 9.42 27.90
CA HIS A 786 26.45 10.16 26.85
C HIS A 786 27.96 9.83 26.86
N ARG A 787 28.52 9.51 25.68
CA ARG A 787 29.97 9.34 25.49
C ARG A 787 30.58 10.75 25.45
N GLY A 788 31.51 11.04 26.35
CA GLY A 788 32.12 12.35 26.51
C GLY A 788 32.53 13.04 25.21
N GLY A 789 32.42 14.36 25.17
CA GLY A 789 32.67 15.17 23.99
C GLY A 789 34.15 15.55 23.81
N VAL A 790 34.49 16.09 22.63
CA VAL A 790 35.78 16.74 22.36
C VAL A 790 35.83 18.01 23.19
N PRO A 791 37.00 18.37 23.81
CA PRO A 791 37.13 19.60 24.54
C PRO A 791 36.84 20.84 23.68
N ASP A 792 36.10 21.79 24.24
CA ASP A 792 35.85 23.07 23.58
C ASP A 792 37.09 23.98 23.65
N PRO A 793 37.44 24.66 22.54
CA PRO A 793 38.66 25.50 22.50
C PRO A 793 38.55 26.75 23.38
N LEU A 794 37.37 27.24 23.76
CA LEU A 794 37.13 28.47 24.46
C LEU A 794 36.51 28.27 25.86
N PHE A 795 35.61 27.32 25.99
CA PHE A 795 34.84 27.07 27.20
C PHE A 795 35.28 25.78 27.89
N ARG A 796 35.24 25.80 29.24
CA ARG A 796 35.61 24.68 30.09
C ARG A 796 34.50 23.62 30.24
N SER A 797 33.26 24.01 29.92
CA SER A 797 32.10 23.16 30.10
C SER A 797 31.28 23.11 28.81
N PRO A 798 30.64 22.00 28.53
CA PRO A 798 29.66 21.85 27.44
C PRO A 798 28.49 22.83 27.50
N MET A 799 28.25 23.48 28.66
CA MET A 799 27.24 24.50 28.87
C MET A 799 27.90 25.80 29.25
N ALA A 800 27.89 26.76 28.35
CA ALA A 800 28.56 28.04 28.53
C ALA A 800 27.58 29.21 28.40
N MET A 801 27.89 30.30 29.09
CA MET A 801 27.14 31.56 29.01
C MET A 801 28.09 32.73 28.76
N ILE A 802 27.80 33.51 27.75
CA ILE A 802 28.40 34.82 27.49
C ILE A 802 27.44 35.87 28.05
N ASP A 803 27.76 36.41 29.21
CA ASP A 803 26.93 37.35 29.92
C ASP A 803 27.22 38.80 29.48
N THR A 804 26.20 39.45 28.93
CA THR A 804 26.29 40.84 28.46
C THR A 804 25.97 41.87 29.57
N SER A 805 25.67 41.45 30.81
CA SER A 805 25.37 42.33 31.93
C SER A 805 26.56 43.18 32.35
N ASP A 806 27.79 42.78 31.97
CA ASP A 806 29.05 43.55 32.15
C ASP A 806 29.16 44.77 31.26
N ARG A 807 28.24 44.96 30.31
CA ARG A 807 28.19 46.13 29.41
C ARG A 807 27.26 47.22 29.92
N PRO A 808 27.56 48.51 29.59
CA PRO A 808 26.65 49.60 29.86
C PRO A 808 25.24 49.34 29.26
N ALA A 809 24.19 49.73 29.99
CA ALA A 809 22.81 49.48 29.55
C ALA A 809 22.51 50.01 28.14
N ARG A 810 23.09 51.11 27.71
CA ARG A 810 22.96 51.66 26.35
C ARG A 810 23.52 50.75 25.24
N GLU A 811 24.54 49.92 25.54
CA GLU A 811 25.20 49.03 24.56
C GLU A 811 24.50 47.69 24.44
N ARG A 812 23.97 47.18 25.55
CA ARG A 812 23.31 45.87 25.63
C ARG A 812 21.80 45.91 25.36
N ALA A 813 21.20 47.16 25.37
CA ALA A 813 19.76 47.30 25.25
C ALA A 813 19.20 46.74 23.94
N GLU A 814 18.08 46.05 24.06
CA GLU A 814 17.27 45.63 22.91
C GLU A 814 16.69 46.84 22.17
N ARG A 815 16.40 46.69 20.88
CA ARG A 815 15.76 47.70 20.05
C ARG A 815 14.61 47.10 19.25
N THR A 816 13.63 47.91 18.91
CA THR A 816 12.64 47.60 17.88
C THR A 816 13.19 47.91 16.50
N PRO A 817 12.92 47.08 15.47
CA PRO A 817 13.34 47.36 14.09
C PRO A 817 12.86 48.76 13.63
N PRO A 818 13.68 49.52 12.88
CA PRO A 818 13.33 50.87 12.45
C PRO A 818 12.21 50.95 11.40
N THR A 819 11.90 49.85 10.73
CA THR A 819 10.83 49.76 9.73
C THR A 819 9.87 48.64 10.11
N VAL A 820 8.69 49.02 10.56
CA VAL A 820 7.56 48.08 10.72
C VAL A 820 6.89 48.00 9.35
N ASP A 821 7.35 47.07 8.49
CA ASP A 821 6.48 46.57 7.44
C ASP A 821 5.28 45.95 8.12
N ALA A 822 4.08 46.25 7.66
CA ALA A 822 2.81 45.78 8.24
C ALA A 822 2.71 44.23 8.33
N PHE A 823 3.63 43.49 7.75
CA PHE A 823 3.80 42.04 7.73
C PHE A 823 4.86 41.52 8.71
N GLU A 824 5.78 42.34 9.19
CA GLU A 824 6.73 41.98 10.24
C GLU A 824 6.15 42.43 11.59
N GLN A 825 5.35 41.58 12.23
CA GLN A 825 4.88 41.82 13.60
C GLN A 825 6.08 42.14 14.49
N GLY A 826 6.00 43.26 15.22
CA GLY A 826 7.04 43.86 16.02
C GLY A 826 7.80 42.85 16.87
N GLY A 827 9.05 42.66 16.53
CA GLY A 827 10.03 41.88 17.27
C GLY A 827 11.08 42.78 17.89
N TYR A 828 11.97 42.14 18.64
CA TYR A 828 13.13 42.82 19.23
C TYR A 828 14.40 42.31 18.56
N LEU A 829 15.42 43.17 18.48
CA LEU A 829 16.77 42.82 18.08
C LEU A 829 17.76 43.37 19.11
N ASN A 830 18.90 42.68 19.23
CA ASN A 830 20.00 43.07 20.08
C ASN A 830 21.32 43.00 19.30
N GLU A 831 21.86 44.17 18.97
CA GLU A 831 23.05 44.29 18.11
C GLU A 831 24.31 43.73 18.76
N LEU A 832 24.48 43.93 20.08
CA LEU A 832 25.62 43.42 20.83
C LEU A 832 25.62 41.88 20.80
N GLU A 833 24.48 41.32 21.13
CA GLU A 833 24.30 39.88 21.13
C GLU A 833 24.54 39.28 19.75
N ALA A 834 23.98 39.91 18.69
CA ALA A 834 24.18 39.48 17.31
C ALA A 834 25.64 39.44 16.90
N ARG A 835 26.41 40.55 17.23
CA ARG A 835 27.85 40.64 16.94
C ARG A 835 28.66 39.59 17.68
N LEU A 836 28.35 39.31 18.97
CA LEU A 836 29.03 38.26 19.74
C LEU A 836 28.80 36.88 19.15
N ILE A 837 27.54 36.57 18.74
CA ILE A 837 27.18 35.31 18.08
C ILE A 837 27.94 35.16 16.77
N VAL A 838 27.96 36.19 15.93
CA VAL A 838 28.63 36.14 14.63
C VAL A 838 30.14 35.91 14.79
N ARG A 839 30.82 36.66 15.69
CA ARG A 839 32.24 36.48 15.97
C ARG A 839 32.56 35.11 16.54
N LEU A 840 31.70 34.58 17.43
CA LEU A 840 31.84 33.22 17.95
C LEU A 840 31.82 32.21 16.82
N LEU A 841 30.81 32.28 15.94
CA LEU A 841 30.66 31.36 14.85
C LEU A 841 31.72 31.47 13.76
N ALA A 842 32.24 32.68 13.49
CA ALA A 842 33.37 32.86 12.57
C ALA A 842 34.58 32.02 13.00
N ARG A 843 34.77 31.80 14.31
CA ARG A 843 35.85 30.96 14.86
C ARG A 843 35.45 29.48 15.05
N TYR A 844 34.15 29.18 15.21
CA TYR A 844 33.66 27.88 15.64
C TYR A 844 33.09 27.03 14.50
N ALA A 845 32.73 27.64 13.36
CA ALA A 845 32.08 26.94 12.26
C ALA A 845 32.92 25.76 11.75
N ASP A 846 34.26 25.97 11.64
CA ASP A 846 35.18 24.89 11.21
C ASP A 846 35.40 23.82 12.28
N HIS A 847 35.32 24.20 13.58
CA HIS A 847 35.53 23.24 14.68
C HIS A 847 34.37 22.29 14.91
N TYR A 848 33.14 22.80 14.77
CA TYR A 848 31.94 21.99 15.02
C TYR A 848 31.29 21.45 13.75
N GLY A 849 31.49 22.06 12.59
CA GLY A 849 30.94 21.60 11.31
C GLY A 849 29.40 21.54 11.23
N ASP A 850 28.76 21.12 12.32
CA ASP A 850 27.29 21.01 12.48
C ASP A 850 26.82 21.92 13.62
N TRP A 851 26.36 23.12 13.28
CA TRP A 851 25.98 24.16 14.21
C TRP A 851 24.65 24.80 13.89
N ALA A 852 24.01 25.41 14.89
CA ALA A 852 22.84 26.26 14.67
C ALA A 852 22.79 27.43 15.67
N VAL A 853 22.18 28.53 15.21
CA VAL A 853 21.80 29.69 16.04
C VAL A 853 20.31 29.69 16.26
N ILE A 854 19.91 29.72 17.49
CA ILE A 854 18.49 29.77 17.89
C ILE A 854 18.24 31.07 18.65
N VAL A 855 17.29 31.87 18.18
CA VAL A 855 16.88 33.11 18.86
C VAL A 855 15.34 33.23 18.87
N PRO A 856 14.75 33.92 19.86
CA PRO A 856 13.29 33.93 20.02
C PRO A 856 12.55 34.87 19.05
N PHE A 857 13.24 35.82 18.40
CA PHE A 857 12.61 36.86 17.59
C PHE A 857 13.08 36.85 16.14
N ARG A 858 12.14 36.94 15.18
CA ARG A 858 12.43 36.94 13.73
C ARG A 858 13.33 38.12 13.32
N ALA A 859 13.17 39.29 13.95
CA ALA A 859 14.03 40.42 13.71
C ALA A 859 15.51 40.12 14.05
N GLN A 860 15.75 39.40 15.13
CA GLN A 860 17.09 38.96 15.53
C GLN A 860 17.63 37.90 14.57
N VAL A 861 16.76 36.94 14.12
CA VAL A 861 17.13 35.94 13.08
C VAL A 861 17.63 36.67 11.83
N LYS A 862 16.88 37.67 11.34
CA LYS A 862 17.23 38.44 10.14
C LYS A 862 18.59 39.14 10.30
N LEU A 863 18.77 39.86 11.39
CA LEU A 863 20.03 40.55 11.69
C LEU A 863 21.24 39.60 11.72
N ILE A 864 21.13 38.48 12.43
CA ILE A 864 22.20 37.47 12.51
C ILE A 864 22.45 36.80 11.15
N THR A 865 21.40 36.49 10.40
CA THR A 865 21.52 35.92 9.05
C THR A 865 22.27 36.85 8.10
N GLU A 866 21.93 38.14 8.10
CA GLU A 866 22.62 39.17 7.29
C GLU A 866 24.10 39.27 7.65
N LEU A 867 24.42 39.33 8.93
CA LEU A 867 25.80 39.45 9.41
C LEU A 867 26.61 38.17 9.10
N LEU A 868 26.05 36.98 9.37
CA LEU A 868 26.72 35.70 9.12
C LEU A 868 26.90 35.41 7.63
N THR A 869 25.95 35.84 6.79
CA THR A 869 26.07 35.65 5.32
C THR A 869 27.29 36.36 4.77
N ASN A 870 27.63 37.53 5.33
CA ASN A 870 28.83 38.28 4.94
C ASN A 870 30.14 37.60 5.39
N GLU A 871 30.10 36.83 6.49
CA GLU A 871 31.29 36.15 7.05
C GLU A 871 31.45 34.70 6.52
N LEU A 872 30.39 33.93 6.45
CA LEU A 872 30.44 32.50 6.15
C LEU A 872 29.82 32.12 4.79
N GLY A 873 29.17 33.08 4.11
CA GLY A 873 28.46 32.83 2.84
C GLY A 873 27.02 32.28 2.99
N ALA A 874 26.17 32.60 2.02
CA ALA A 874 24.73 32.32 2.08
C ALA A 874 24.36 30.82 2.24
N ASN A 875 25.12 29.93 1.61
CA ASN A 875 24.85 28.50 1.67
C ASN A 875 25.06 27.88 3.06
N ALA A 876 26.05 28.39 3.81
CA ALA A 876 26.35 27.92 5.17
C ALA A 876 25.31 28.39 6.20
N VAL A 877 24.58 29.45 5.91
CA VAL A 877 23.72 30.17 6.86
C VAL A 877 22.25 29.81 6.69
N ALA A 878 21.81 29.46 5.46
CA ALA A 878 20.41 29.36 5.06
C ALA A 878 19.54 28.43 5.93
N GLU A 879 20.09 27.34 6.49
CA GLU A 879 19.35 26.38 7.31
C GLU A 879 19.81 26.35 8.79
N ASN A 880 20.78 27.20 9.16
CA ASN A 880 21.43 27.12 10.45
C ASN A 880 21.08 28.29 11.42
N VAL A 881 20.29 29.27 10.97
CA VAL A 881 19.84 30.39 11.82
C VAL A 881 18.32 30.44 11.84
N GLY A 882 17.69 30.40 13.01
CA GLY A 882 16.23 30.44 13.10
C GLY A 882 15.67 30.58 14.50
N THR A 883 14.36 30.51 14.61
CA THR A 883 13.66 30.47 15.89
C THR A 883 13.61 29.03 16.44
N VAL A 884 13.29 28.90 17.74
CA VAL A 884 13.15 27.58 18.40
C VAL A 884 12.23 26.64 17.62
N ASP A 885 11.13 27.16 17.08
CA ASP A 885 10.12 26.40 16.34
C ASP A 885 10.69 25.82 15.02
N SER A 886 11.62 26.50 14.36
CA SER A 886 12.24 26.05 13.10
C SER A 886 13.26 24.91 13.28
N PHE A 887 13.82 24.73 14.49
CA PHE A 887 14.77 23.66 14.80
C PHE A 887 14.14 22.44 15.49
N GLN A 888 12.84 22.34 15.44
CA GLN A 888 12.13 21.27 16.06
C GLN A 888 12.42 19.91 15.38
N GLY A 889 12.67 18.86 16.18
CA GLY A 889 13.07 17.55 15.66
C GLY A 889 14.52 17.43 15.19
N GLY A 890 15.25 18.56 15.07
CA GLY A 890 16.67 18.59 14.71
C GLY A 890 17.58 18.50 15.94
N GLU A 891 18.85 18.20 15.72
CA GLU A 891 19.94 18.26 16.70
C GLU A 891 21.22 18.74 16.01
N ARG A 892 22.11 19.39 16.76
CA ARG A 892 23.37 19.92 16.25
C ARG A 892 24.50 19.67 17.27
N ASP A 893 25.72 19.63 16.79
CA ASP A 893 26.87 19.51 17.68
C ASP A 893 27.01 20.78 18.53
N LEU A 894 26.88 21.97 17.91
CA LEU A 894 26.86 23.23 18.58
C LEU A 894 25.52 23.93 18.46
N ILE A 895 24.98 24.40 19.57
CA ILE A 895 23.87 25.35 19.60
C ILE A 895 24.36 26.67 20.20
N VAL A 896 24.10 27.75 19.50
CA VAL A 896 24.26 29.11 20.06
C VAL A 896 22.85 29.67 20.27
N TYR A 897 22.51 29.96 21.53
CA TYR A 897 21.18 30.46 21.90
C TYR A 897 21.31 31.91 22.38
N GLY A 898 20.70 32.84 21.65
CA GLY A 898 20.63 34.23 22.07
C GLY A 898 19.28 34.57 22.71
N PHE A 899 19.28 35.21 23.87
CA PHE A 899 18.04 35.62 24.57
C PHE A 899 17.41 36.86 23.95
N THR A 900 18.19 37.72 23.31
CA THR A 900 17.78 38.99 22.67
C THR A 900 17.30 40.05 23.64
N ARG A 901 16.61 39.68 24.74
CA ARG A 901 16.01 40.60 25.69
C ARG A 901 17.06 41.17 26.64
N SER A 902 17.14 42.51 26.67
CA SER A 902 17.94 43.28 27.63
C SER A 902 17.27 44.61 27.87
N ASN A 903 16.67 44.81 29.07
CA ASN A 903 15.95 46.02 29.42
C ASN A 903 15.86 46.16 30.97
N GLN A 904 15.67 47.41 31.46
CA GLN A 904 15.59 47.71 32.88
C GLN A 904 14.24 47.32 33.53
N HIS A 905 13.30 46.83 32.75
CA HIS A 905 11.92 46.59 33.22
C HIS A 905 11.61 45.09 33.43
N GLY A 906 12.56 44.19 33.22
CA GLY A 906 12.36 42.74 33.31
C GLY A 906 11.29 42.19 32.31
N ASN A 907 11.07 42.92 31.22
CA ASN A 907 10.14 42.50 30.20
C ASN A 907 10.80 41.46 29.29
N ILE A 908 10.32 40.23 29.33
CA ILE A 908 10.92 39.07 28.60
C ILE A 908 10.11 38.64 27.39
N GLY A 909 8.85 39.07 27.25
CA GLY A 909 7.99 38.74 26.09
C GLY A 909 7.81 37.24 25.88
N PHE A 910 8.18 36.75 24.72
CA PHE A 910 8.02 35.32 24.34
C PHE A 910 8.90 34.35 25.17
N LEU A 911 9.91 34.83 25.90
CA LEU A 911 10.73 33.97 26.77
C LEU A 911 9.95 33.39 27.96
N LYS A 912 8.79 33.98 28.33
CA LYS A 912 7.91 33.45 29.40
C LYS A 912 7.48 31.99 29.15
N GLU A 913 7.50 31.50 27.91
CA GLU A 913 7.24 30.09 27.61
C GLU A 913 8.51 29.27 27.86
N LEU A 914 8.62 28.76 29.09
CA LEU A 914 9.79 28.02 29.59
C LEU A 914 10.15 26.80 28.75
N ARG A 915 9.19 26.18 28.10
CA ARG A 915 9.36 25.00 27.23
C ARG A 915 10.27 25.29 26.04
N ARG A 916 10.33 26.55 25.57
CA ARG A 916 11.23 26.97 24.48
C ARG A 916 12.70 26.87 24.87
N LEU A 917 13.03 27.21 26.10
CA LEU A 917 14.41 27.06 26.60
C LEU A 917 14.78 25.58 26.73
N ASN A 918 13.87 24.76 27.24
CA ASN A 918 14.05 23.29 27.26
C ASN A 918 14.38 22.75 25.86
N VAL A 919 13.57 23.13 24.86
CA VAL A 919 13.79 22.67 23.47
C VAL A 919 15.14 23.16 22.95
N ALA A 920 15.50 24.42 23.13
CA ALA A 920 16.76 24.96 22.64
C ALA A 920 17.97 24.25 23.25
N ILE A 921 18.03 24.10 24.59
CA ILE A 921 19.12 23.40 25.27
C ILE A 921 19.24 21.96 24.80
N SER A 922 18.11 21.29 24.68
CA SER A 922 18.08 19.87 24.32
C SER A 922 18.41 19.56 22.85
N ARG A 923 18.66 20.60 22.00
CA ARG A 923 19.15 20.42 20.61
C ARG A 923 20.65 20.13 20.56
N ALA A 924 21.41 20.51 21.60
CA ALA A 924 22.87 20.37 21.63
C ALA A 924 23.28 18.89 21.87
N ARG A 925 24.18 18.37 21.02
CA ARG A 925 24.84 17.09 21.21
C ARG A 925 26.19 17.22 21.93
N ARG A 926 26.90 18.32 21.78
CA ARG A 926 28.25 18.52 22.32
C ARG A 926 28.38 19.81 23.12
N GLN A 927 27.94 20.94 22.57
CA GLN A 927 28.13 22.22 23.16
C GLN A 927 26.89 23.09 23.01
N ILE A 928 26.53 23.82 24.06
CA ILE A 928 25.64 24.98 23.98
C ILE A 928 26.34 26.24 24.51
N VAL A 929 26.20 27.33 23.77
CA VAL A 929 26.62 28.65 24.20
C VAL A 929 25.39 29.55 24.28
N LEU A 930 25.08 29.99 25.50
CA LEU A 930 24.01 30.93 25.78
C LEU A 930 24.59 32.35 25.69
N VAL A 931 23.87 33.29 25.09
CA VAL A 931 24.30 34.71 25.00
C VAL A 931 23.17 35.59 25.46
N GLY A 932 23.41 36.48 26.43
CA GLY A 932 22.36 37.38 26.91
C GLY A 932 22.69 38.09 28.20
N ASP A 933 21.77 38.93 28.63
CA ASP A 933 21.87 39.78 29.82
C ASP A 933 21.25 39.10 31.03
N THR A 934 22.09 38.49 31.89
CA THR A 934 21.64 37.78 33.09
C THR A 934 20.85 38.67 34.05
N THR A 935 21.14 39.99 34.16
CA THR A 935 20.36 40.89 35.01
C THR A 935 18.89 40.98 34.55
N THR A 936 18.66 41.21 33.27
CA THR A 936 17.29 41.22 32.71
C THR A 936 16.56 39.87 32.90
N LEU A 937 17.28 38.75 32.76
CA LEU A 937 16.68 37.42 32.87
C LEU A 937 16.33 37.07 34.31
N THR A 938 17.20 37.34 35.31
CA THR A 938 16.96 37.03 36.72
C THR A 938 15.93 37.96 37.36
N ASP A 939 15.86 39.23 36.89
CA ASP A 939 14.91 40.24 37.36
C ASP A 939 13.61 40.26 36.54
N ALA A 940 13.33 39.17 35.78
CA ALA A 940 12.15 39.10 34.96
C ALA A 940 10.84 39.26 35.77
N ARG A 941 9.87 40.00 35.21
CA ARG A 941 8.56 40.20 35.84
C ARG A 941 7.76 38.91 35.97
N ASP A 942 7.99 37.94 35.09
CA ASP A 942 7.36 36.63 35.19
C ASP A 942 8.09 35.78 36.24
N PRO A 943 7.45 35.43 37.37
CA PRO A 943 8.13 34.76 38.46
C PRO A 943 8.58 33.32 38.11
N GLY A 944 7.89 32.64 37.18
CA GLY A 944 8.28 31.33 36.72
C GLY A 944 9.59 31.38 35.90
N PHE A 945 9.68 32.36 35.01
CA PHE A 945 10.89 32.58 34.24
C PHE A 945 12.04 33.05 35.09
N ALA A 946 11.81 33.98 36.00
CA ALA A 946 12.84 34.46 36.93
C ALA A 946 13.43 33.32 37.76
N ALA A 947 12.61 32.44 38.30
CA ALA A 947 13.03 31.25 39.04
C ALA A 947 13.91 30.31 38.17
N LEU A 948 13.50 30.08 36.90
CA LEU A 948 14.26 29.26 35.94
C LEU A 948 15.61 29.94 35.60
N ALA A 949 15.61 31.23 35.36
CA ALA A 949 16.82 32.01 35.06
C ALA A 949 17.83 32.00 36.20
N ASN A 950 17.35 32.18 37.45
CA ASN A 950 18.18 32.06 38.66
C ASN A 950 18.75 30.65 38.81
N SER A 951 17.97 29.62 38.54
CA SER A 951 18.43 28.21 38.54
C SER A 951 19.47 27.97 37.44
N LEU A 952 19.29 28.56 36.24
CA LEU A 952 20.25 28.49 35.14
C LEU A 952 21.59 29.13 35.50
N VAL A 953 21.56 30.34 36.06
CA VAL A 953 22.79 31.07 36.49
C VAL A 953 23.50 30.30 37.59
N ALA A 954 22.77 29.77 38.58
CA ALA A 954 23.34 28.94 39.65
C ALA A 954 23.99 27.66 39.07
N HIS A 955 23.32 27.00 38.13
CA HIS A 955 23.83 25.81 37.47
C HIS A 955 25.10 26.10 36.64
N LEU A 956 25.13 27.20 35.89
CA LEU A 956 26.31 27.66 35.15
C LEU A 956 27.49 27.95 36.07
N GLY A 957 27.26 28.59 37.23
CA GLY A 957 28.28 28.85 38.24
C GLY A 957 28.85 27.59 38.90
N GLY A 958 28.03 26.53 39.09
CA GLY A 958 28.46 25.30 39.72
C GLY A 958 29.03 24.24 38.78
N PHE A 959 28.50 24.12 37.58
CA PHE A 959 28.78 23.02 36.64
C PHE A 959 29.10 23.51 35.20
N GLY A 960 28.68 24.71 34.84
CA GLY A 960 28.88 25.31 33.53
C GLY A 960 30.13 26.18 33.43
N ASP A 961 30.14 27.11 32.46
CA ASP A 961 31.15 28.10 32.26
C ASP A 961 30.45 29.47 32.03
N HIS A 962 30.38 30.29 33.07
CA HIS A 962 29.76 31.63 33.02
C HIS A 962 30.83 32.70 32.90
N ARG A 963 30.81 33.43 31.77
CA ARG A 963 31.86 34.45 31.51
C ARG A 963 31.27 35.77 31.07
N PRO A 964 31.87 36.89 31.48
CA PRO A 964 31.54 38.23 31.01
C PRO A 964 31.85 38.40 29.53
N SER A 965 31.02 39.17 28.84
CA SER A 965 31.12 39.37 27.39
C SER A 965 32.44 39.98 26.96
N ARG A 966 33.05 40.88 27.79
CA ARG A 966 34.36 41.51 27.50
C ARG A 966 35.48 40.47 27.40
N GLU A 967 35.57 39.55 28.36
CA GLU A 967 36.58 38.50 28.36
C GLU A 967 36.52 37.65 27.10
N ILE A 968 35.29 37.30 26.69
CA ILE A 968 35.09 36.47 25.49
C ILE A 968 35.46 37.28 24.24
N GLU A 969 35.08 38.55 24.16
CA GLU A 969 35.38 39.40 23.01
C GLU A 969 36.90 39.60 22.86
N GLU A 970 37.64 39.74 23.94
CA GLU A 970 39.11 39.78 23.93
C GLU A 970 39.73 38.50 23.37
N LYS A 971 39.20 37.34 23.80
CA LYS A 971 39.68 36.03 23.31
C LYS A 971 39.28 35.74 21.86
N LEU A 972 38.19 36.33 21.36
CA LEU A 972 37.80 36.20 19.97
C LEU A 972 38.56 37.12 19.03
N ASN A 973 39.13 38.23 19.55
CA ASN A 973 39.95 39.19 18.81
C ASN A 973 41.46 38.85 18.76
N GLY A 974 41.93 37.98 19.66
CA GLY A 974 43.28 37.44 19.69
C GLY A 974 43.32 36.07 19.05
#